data_a3b2ea866113e638c34269c64e132720
#
_entry.id   a3b2ea866113e638c34269c64e132720
#
_cell.length_a   1.000
_cell.length_b   1.000
_cell.length_c   1.000
_cell.angle_alpha   90.00
_cell.angle_beta   90.00
_cell.angle_gamma   90.00
#
_symmetry.space_group_name_H-M   'P 1'
#
loop_
_entity.id
_entity.type
_entity.pdbx_description
1 polymer ?
#
loop_
_entity_poly.entity_id
_entity_poly.type
_entity_poly.pdbx_seq_one_letter_code
_entity_poly.pdbx_strand_id
1 'polypeptide(L)'
;MCIYRGIENKVAIMDSIASPYELFSPDCINSQLKQLALLTDVDFQRIRYEEEIIIEFDEQKTAVIKEYVSLIRQVELIALNPDSFGRKEDDYYQSRKKLLRDVLDSLYKNPLIAEQKIMEYKEPEPTRGIFLEGYRRFGGILLKIIDSLRKTKMYSLVKQLGDMRAVFLQFAEMKSAAFVETITLEIPSNARPIEAKTAKYNLPYGWKVQIYELPDKEANMYVQTNDTLQNLSDPLKKLMRAYIASNMQQISGVADYAALYDKKLLEYRQYYLDTAAMNKIPITQEEALIMAKETVNWTLGLGSPIENLALDQNNITDIYIDAENSPLYLEHVYHGICHTQYRYNRQLLEYAFLNATLGAKLGKKLDERNPLIDLMLNRINMRLHLQGPPATFGELQGAFRIMKPTPFTYSQYLHYNSMSAFFTGYDDVMVSLGTSEGVMGIKGCGKTSFTAAKIVAIGTKKRIIPVQDIEEIPTRTYRKYGFHIGSAKVAEEEEERTALSLVKMTSALLRMGDAAVIINELRSRTAVQGIINLLNTQPGVFLLYNFHAESLRDVQDRLELVFGIPAASMFATDRYTFMHKLRFGRKERLYRIINKSYESDPEDRKFVETFAFRRGSNIANSKLECGFIKNPEASSWTIENINVGKLEKELDVQFIPPALRRRAQDTGISPEQYILEAFMKGKVYSQIYKASIETENPELREIGFVLKANAALRKLMKAKEKENGEIDYTDLEKEWESIFPNLVKEELRSPGTSEQIEQLKEDKTEEEISKVIEEEKEKEVGL
;
A
#
# COMPACT_ATOMS: atom_id res chain seq x y z
N MET A 1 -18.04 -16.57 -23.69
CA MET A 1 -19.32 -17.16 -23.30
C MET A 1 -19.12 -17.86 -21.99
N CYS A 2 -20.00 -17.63 -21.00
CA CYS A 2 -20.02 -18.50 -19.82
C CYS A 2 -20.34 -19.92 -20.30
N ILE A 3 -19.46 -20.86 -20.07
CA ILE A 3 -19.55 -22.21 -20.62
C ILE A 3 -19.85 -23.17 -19.47
N TYR A 4 -20.88 -24.02 -19.64
CA TYR A 4 -21.10 -25.14 -18.74
C TYR A 4 -19.94 -26.14 -18.87
N ARG A 5 -19.30 -26.47 -17.75
CA ARG A 5 -18.08 -27.29 -17.70
C ARG A 5 -18.37 -28.72 -17.26
N GLY A 6 -19.39 -28.93 -16.43
CA GLY A 6 -19.73 -30.24 -15.91
C GLY A 6 -20.50 -30.19 -14.59
N ILE A 7 -20.78 -31.37 -14.02
CA ILE A 7 -21.36 -31.50 -12.68
C ILE A 7 -20.38 -32.26 -11.79
N GLU A 8 -20.03 -31.65 -10.65
CA GLU A 8 -19.25 -32.28 -9.59
C GLU A 8 -20.04 -32.24 -8.28
N ASN A 9 -20.21 -33.36 -7.62
CA ASN A 9 -20.92 -33.47 -6.32
C ASN A 9 -22.29 -32.74 -6.29
N LYS A 10 -23.11 -32.91 -7.35
CA LYS A 10 -24.39 -32.21 -7.53
C LYS A 10 -24.29 -30.68 -7.66
N VAL A 11 -23.15 -30.15 -8.02
CA VAL A 11 -22.91 -28.74 -8.33
C VAL A 11 -22.70 -28.60 -9.82
N ALA A 12 -23.52 -27.80 -10.50
CA ALA A 12 -23.32 -27.43 -11.89
C ALA A 12 -22.28 -26.34 -11.97
N ILE A 13 -21.18 -26.59 -12.69
CA ILE A 13 -20.04 -25.66 -12.81
C ILE A 13 -20.19 -24.86 -14.10
N MET A 14 -20.20 -23.52 -13.95
CA MET A 14 -20.25 -22.55 -15.04
C MET A 14 -18.91 -21.80 -15.09
N ASP A 15 -18.12 -22.01 -16.13
CA ASP A 15 -16.85 -21.34 -16.36
C ASP A 15 -17.09 -20.02 -17.10
N SER A 16 -16.73 -18.91 -16.46
CA SER A 16 -16.82 -17.56 -17.03
C SER A 16 -15.46 -16.90 -17.29
N ILE A 17 -14.34 -17.56 -16.94
CA ILE A 17 -12.97 -17.02 -17.06
C ILE A 17 -12.64 -16.57 -18.50
N ALA A 18 -13.11 -17.29 -19.50
CA ALA A 18 -12.90 -16.96 -20.90
C ALA A 18 -14.05 -16.17 -21.54
N SER A 19 -15.02 -15.70 -20.73
CA SER A 19 -16.15 -14.93 -21.24
C SER A 19 -15.73 -13.50 -21.62
N PRO A 20 -16.12 -13.00 -22.81
CA PRO A 20 -15.94 -11.58 -23.13
C PRO A 20 -16.94 -10.66 -22.42
N TYR A 21 -17.89 -11.24 -21.68
CA TYR A 21 -18.95 -10.51 -20.97
C TYR A 21 -18.72 -10.55 -19.48
N GLU A 22 -18.99 -9.44 -18.83
CA GLU A 22 -19.02 -9.32 -17.36
C GLU A 22 -20.03 -10.33 -16.77
N LEU A 23 -19.65 -10.99 -15.67
CA LEU A 23 -20.51 -11.95 -14.99
C LEU A 23 -21.84 -11.28 -14.59
N PHE A 24 -22.94 -11.98 -14.89
CA PHE A 24 -24.32 -11.48 -14.71
C PHE A 24 -24.69 -10.25 -15.55
N SER A 25 -23.90 -9.88 -16.57
CA SER A 25 -24.41 -8.99 -17.61
C SER A 25 -25.61 -9.64 -18.34
N PRO A 26 -26.52 -8.87 -18.98
CA PRO A 26 -27.68 -9.43 -19.69
C PRO A 26 -27.31 -10.52 -20.71
N ASP A 27 -26.18 -10.35 -21.40
CA ASP A 27 -25.72 -11.34 -22.40
C ASP A 27 -25.11 -12.59 -21.74
N CYS A 28 -24.43 -12.42 -20.60
CA CYS A 28 -23.96 -13.53 -19.80
C CYS A 28 -25.11 -14.37 -19.23
N ILE A 29 -26.12 -13.73 -18.63
CA ILE A 29 -27.32 -14.39 -18.10
C ILE A 29 -28.06 -15.12 -19.21
N ASN A 30 -28.27 -14.51 -20.36
CA ASN A 30 -28.90 -15.15 -21.54
C ASN A 30 -28.13 -16.41 -21.96
N SER A 31 -26.79 -16.34 -22.04
CA SER A 31 -25.96 -17.51 -22.36
C SER A 31 -26.10 -18.63 -21.30
N GLN A 32 -26.06 -18.27 -20.03
CA GLN A 32 -26.19 -19.23 -18.92
C GLN A 32 -27.55 -19.94 -18.91
N LEU A 33 -28.64 -19.17 -19.03
CA LEU A 33 -29.98 -19.74 -19.04
C LEU A 33 -30.21 -20.71 -20.22
N LYS A 34 -29.65 -20.39 -21.41
CA LYS A 34 -29.68 -21.32 -22.56
C LYS A 34 -28.98 -22.63 -22.27
N GLN A 35 -27.82 -22.58 -21.60
CA GLN A 35 -27.09 -23.81 -21.25
C GLN A 35 -27.78 -24.58 -20.13
N LEU A 36 -28.30 -23.90 -19.11
CA LEU A 36 -29.05 -24.53 -18.03
C LEU A 36 -30.36 -25.13 -18.54
N ALA A 37 -30.99 -24.58 -19.60
CA ALA A 37 -32.18 -25.15 -20.22
C ALA A 37 -31.93 -26.54 -20.86
N LEU A 38 -30.69 -26.83 -21.23
CA LEU A 38 -30.29 -28.15 -21.74
C LEU A 38 -30.06 -29.17 -20.59
N LEU A 39 -30.00 -28.70 -19.34
CA LEU A 39 -29.73 -29.52 -18.16
C LEU A 39 -30.96 -29.79 -17.29
N THR A 40 -32.17 -29.59 -17.82
CA THR A 40 -33.43 -29.78 -17.05
C THR A 40 -33.61 -31.21 -16.53
N ASP A 41 -33.05 -32.20 -17.23
CA ASP A 41 -33.16 -33.63 -16.85
C ASP A 41 -31.97 -34.09 -16.00
N VAL A 42 -31.06 -33.19 -15.63
CA VAL A 42 -29.85 -33.52 -14.87
C VAL A 42 -30.01 -33.15 -13.39
N ASP A 43 -29.60 -34.05 -12.49
CA ASP A 43 -29.70 -33.84 -11.06
C ASP A 43 -28.52 -33.01 -10.54
N PHE A 44 -28.75 -31.73 -10.32
CA PHE A 44 -27.85 -30.83 -9.57
C PHE A 44 -28.64 -29.99 -8.56
N GLN A 45 -28.04 -29.66 -7.46
CA GLN A 45 -28.66 -28.93 -6.34
C GLN A 45 -28.09 -27.51 -6.18
N ARG A 46 -26.88 -27.25 -6.70
CA ARG A 46 -26.19 -25.95 -6.61
C ARG A 46 -25.59 -25.56 -7.95
N ILE A 47 -25.42 -24.27 -8.18
CA ILE A 47 -24.73 -23.73 -9.36
C ILE A 47 -23.52 -22.97 -8.86
N ARG A 48 -22.34 -23.31 -9.40
CA ARG A 48 -21.07 -22.62 -9.12
C ARG A 48 -20.60 -21.90 -10.36
N TYR A 49 -20.31 -20.63 -10.22
CA TYR A 49 -19.63 -19.83 -11.23
C TYR A 49 -18.16 -19.76 -10.88
N GLU A 50 -17.31 -20.20 -11.80
CA GLU A 50 -15.86 -20.11 -11.69
C GLU A 50 -15.38 -18.96 -12.56
N GLU A 51 -15.06 -17.87 -11.90
CA GLU A 51 -14.35 -16.72 -12.41
C GLU A 51 -13.12 -16.50 -11.54
N GLU A 52 -12.59 -15.28 -11.54
CA GLU A 52 -11.58 -14.84 -10.54
C GLU A 52 -12.12 -14.96 -9.09
N ILE A 53 -13.42 -15.01 -8.92
CA ILE A 53 -14.12 -15.27 -7.65
C ILE A 53 -15.11 -16.43 -7.89
N ILE A 54 -15.07 -17.42 -7.01
CA ILE A 54 -16.06 -18.52 -7.04
C ILE A 54 -17.35 -18.03 -6.38
N ILE A 55 -18.43 -17.99 -7.14
CA ILE A 55 -19.78 -17.68 -6.65
C ILE A 55 -20.61 -18.97 -6.69
N GLU A 56 -21.20 -19.34 -5.56
CA GLU A 56 -22.04 -20.51 -5.48
C GLU A 56 -23.46 -20.13 -5.06
N PHE A 57 -24.43 -20.49 -5.87
CA PHE A 57 -25.86 -20.43 -5.51
C PHE A 57 -26.24 -21.66 -4.73
N ASP A 58 -26.82 -21.46 -3.56
CA ASP A 58 -27.33 -22.52 -2.70
C ASP A 58 -28.53 -23.25 -3.34
N GLU A 59 -29.01 -24.28 -2.66
CA GLU A 59 -30.15 -25.11 -3.16
C GLU A 59 -31.42 -24.30 -3.38
N GLN A 60 -31.70 -23.29 -2.54
CA GLN A 60 -32.92 -22.49 -2.66
C GLN A 60 -32.86 -21.56 -3.89
N LYS A 61 -31.74 -20.88 -4.11
CA LYS A 61 -31.52 -20.00 -5.27
C LYS A 61 -31.49 -20.82 -6.56
N THR A 62 -30.79 -21.96 -6.53
CA THR A 62 -30.71 -22.89 -7.64
C THR A 62 -32.11 -23.44 -8.02
N ALA A 63 -32.95 -23.74 -7.03
CA ALA A 63 -34.32 -24.21 -7.29
C ALA A 63 -35.16 -23.14 -8.04
N VAL A 64 -35.02 -21.86 -7.72
CA VAL A 64 -35.70 -20.76 -8.44
C VAL A 64 -35.26 -20.69 -9.89
N ILE A 65 -33.96 -20.86 -10.17
CA ILE A 65 -33.44 -20.87 -11.54
C ILE A 65 -33.94 -22.12 -12.28
N LYS A 66 -33.91 -23.30 -11.66
CA LYS A 66 -34.40 -24.57 -12.28
C LYS A 66 -35.90 -24.51 -12.62
N GLU A 67 -36.70 -23.93 -11.72
CA GLU A 67 -38.12 -23.70 -11.98
C GLU A 67 -38.33 -22.86 -13.23
N TYR A 68 -37.61 -21.73 -13.32
CA TYR A 68 -37.73 -20.81 -14.42
C TYR A 68 -37.21 -21.39 -15.76
N VAL A 69 -36.07 -22.06 -15.72
CA VAL A 69 -35.49 -22.72 -16.89
C VAL A 69 -36.37 -23.85 -17.40
N SER A 70 -37.04 -24.59 -16.50
CA SER A 70 -38.01 -25.62 -16.89
C SER A 70 -39.21 -25.03 -17.65
N LEU A 71 -39.69 -23.84 -17.24
CA LEU A 71 -40.71 -23.12 -17.98
C LEU A 71 -40.20 -22.71 -19.39
N ILE A 72 -39.00 -22.15 -19.48
CA ILE A 72 -38.42 -21.78 -20.77
C ILE A 72 -38.34 -22.99 -21.70
N ARG A 73 -37.94 -24.15 -21.18
CA ARG A 73 -37.87 -25.40 -21.96
C ARG A 73 -39.25 -25.86 -22.44
N GLN A 74 -40.26 -25.72 -21.62
CA GLN A 74 -41.66 -26.03 -22.04
C GLN A 74 -42.12 -25.11 -23.17
N VAL A 75 -41.82 -23.78 -23.08
CA VAL A 75 -42.15 -22.82 -24.13
C VAL A 75 -41.40 -23.12 -25.42
N GLU A 76 -40.14 -23.52 -25.32
CA GLU A 76 -39.31 -23.94 -26.48
C GLU A 76 -39.93 -25.17 -27.19
N LEU A 77 -40.35 -26.19 -26.44
CA LEU A 77 -41.01 -27.36 -27.00
C LEU A 77 -42.32 -26.99 -27.71
N ILE A 78 -43.10 -26.08 -27.13
CA ILE A 78 -44.33 -25.56 -27.76
C ILE A 78 -43.97 -24.80 -29.06
N ALA A 79 -42.92 -24.01 -29.07
CA ALA A 79 -42.49 -23.23 -30.24
C ALA A 79 -41.93 -24.11 -31.38
N LEU A 80 -41.42 -25.31 -31.06
CA LEU A 80 -40.93 -26.28 -32.02
C LEU A 80 -42.08 -27.16 -32.61
N ASN A 81 -43.24 -27.26 -31.94
CA ASN A 81 -44.36 -28.08 -32.42
C ASN A 81 -45.20 -27.30 -33.46
N PRO A 82 -45.25 -27.73 -34.71
CA PRO A 82 -46.05 -27.08 -35.76
C PRO A 82 -47.55 -26.96 -35.43
N ASP A 83 -48.11 -27.93 -34.70
CA ASP A 83 -49.54 -27.96 -34.36
C ASP A 83 -49.95 -26.86 -33.39
N SER A 84 -48.97 -26.24 -32.72
CA SER A 84 -49.18 -25.10 -31.80
C SER A 84 -49.72 -23.86 -32.53
N PHE A 85 -49.45 -23.71 -33.82
CA PHE A 85 -49.75 -22.51 -34.60
C PHE A 85 -51.01 -22.64 -35.44
N GLY A 86 -51.67 -23.80 -35.45
CA GLY A 86 -52.81 -24.11 -36.31
C GLY A 86 -52.43 -24.59 -37.70
N ARG A 87 -53.30 -24.41 -38.71
CA ARG A 87 -53.02 -24.85 -40.09
C ARG A 87 -52.09 -23.86 -40.78
N LYS A 88 -51.19 -24.38 -41.68
CA LYS A 88 -50.18 -23.59 -42.41
C LYS A 88 -50.81 -22.57 -43.36
N GLU A 89 -52.06 -22.83 -43.83
CA GLU A 89 -52.83 -22.00 -44.72
C GLU A 89 -53.50 -20.82 -44.00
N ASP A 90 -53.41 -20.73 -42.65
CA ASP A 90 -53.89 -19.64 -41.88
C ASP A 90 -52.99 -18.40 -42.04
N ASP A 91 -53.57 -17.26 -42.35
CA ASP A 91 -52.87 -15.99 -42.55
C ASP A 91 -52.04 -15.59 -41.35
N TYR A 92 -52.44 -16.00 -40.14
CA TYR A 92 -51.76 -15.74 -38.88
C TYR A 92 -50.74 -16.78 -38.45
N TYR A 93 -50.56 -17.87 -39.19
CA TYR A 93 -49.61 -18.94 -38.84
C TYR A 93 -48.20 -18.43 -38.65
N GLN A 94 -47.69 -17.59 -39.55
CA GLN A 94 -46.35 -17.02 -39.48
C GLN A 94 -46.21 -15.98 -38.34
N SER A 95 -47.23 -15.14 -38.10
CA SER A 95 -47.24 -14.19 -37.02
C SER A 95 -47.23 -14.82 -35.62
N ARG A 96 -48.02 -15.92 -35.45
CA ARG A 96 -48.04 -16.74 -34.23
C ARG A 96 -46.67 -17.37 -33.99
N LYS A 97 -46.03 -17.95 -35.03
CA LYS A 97 -44.69 -18.53 -34.95
C LYS A 97 -43.64 -17.50 -34.63
N LYS A 98 -43.71 -16.31 -35.20
CA LYS A 98 -42.82 -15.19 -34.88
C LYS A 98 -43.01 -14.74 -33.44
N LEU A 99 -44.24 -14.57 -32.97
CA LEU A 99 -44.54 -14.15 -31.61
C LEU A 99 -43.91 -15.12 -30.59
N LEU A 100 -44.10 -16.44 -30.74
CA LEU A 100 -43.52 -17.39 -29.79
C LEU A 100 -41.98 -17.40 -29.78
N ARG A 101 -41.36 -17.17 -30.92
CA ARG A 101 -39.90 -16.94 -30.97
C ARG A 101 -39.48 -15.69 -30.21
N ASP A 102 -40.16 -14.57 -30.46
CA ASP A 102 -39.91 -13.30 -29.81
C ASP A 102 -40.18 -13.35 -28.31
N VAL A 103 -41.16 -14.13 -27.87
CA VAL A 103 -41.46 -14.45 -26.45
C VAL A 103 -40.33 -15.27 -25.85
N LEU A 104 -39.90 -16.35 -26.53
CA LEU A 104 -38.82 -17.22 -26.08
C LEU A 104 -37.49 -16.44 -25.90
N ASP A 105 -37.14 -15.61 -26.88
CA ASP A 105 -35.94 -14.75 -26.78
C ASP A 105 -36.05 -13.73 -25.64
N SER A 106 -37.28 -13.26 -25.35
CA SER A 106 -37.49 -12.35 -24.24
C SER A 106 -37.45 -13.05 -22.89
N LEU A 107 -37.90 -14.30 -22.75
CA LEU A 107 -37.77 -15.08 -21.52
C LEU A 107 -36.31 -15.26 -21.10
N TYR A 108 -35.37 -15.39 -22.02
CA TYR A 108 -33.95 -15.45 -21.73
C TYR A 108 -33.35 -14.13 -21.27
N LYS A 109 -34.02 -12.99 -21.48
CA LYS A 109 -33.55 -11.65 -21.14
C LYS A 109 -34.31 -11.03 -19.97
N ASN A 110 -35.64 -10.99 -20.06
CA ASN A 110 -36.52 -10.43 -19.02
C ASN A 110 -37.94 -11.00 -19.12
N PRO A 111 -38.45 -11.70 -18.09
CA PRO A 111 -39.79 -12.28 -18.10
C PRO A 111 -40.94 -11.26 -18.25
N LEU A 112 -40.74 -10.01 -17.79
CA LEU A 112 -41.76 -8.96 -17.93
C LEU A 112 -41.93 -8.52 -19.39
N ILE A 113 -40.87 -8.51 -20.17
CA ILE A 113 -40.91 -8.21 -21.61
C ILE A 113 -41.64 -9.33 -22.37
N ALA A 114 -41.43 -10.58 -21.96
CA ALA A 114 -42.10 -11.73 -22.54
C ALA A 114 -43.64 -11.64 -22.29
N GLU A 115 -44.03 -11.32 -21.06
CA GLU A 115 -45.44 -11.09 -20.71
C GLU A 115 -46.03 -9.95 -21.55
N GLN A 116 -45.34 -8.78 -21.61
CA GLN A 116 -45.79 -7.62 -22.37
C GLN A 116 -46.06 -7.98 -23.83
N LYS A 117 -45.14 -8.69 -24.49
CA LYS A 117 -45.31 -9.13 -25.89
C LYS A 117 -46.55 -10.04 -26.10
N ILE A 118 -46.84 -10.91 -25.15
CA ILE A 118 -48.04 -11.76 -25.22
C ILE A 118 -49.30 -10.91 -25.03
N MET A 119 -49.29 -9.94 -24.10
CA MET A 119 -50.44 -9.08 -23.81
C MET A 119 -50.72 -8.07 -24.93
N GLU A 120 -49.69 -7.65 -25.63
CA GLU A 120 -49.81 -6.73 -26.78
C GLU A 120 -50.26 -7.43 -28.08
N TYR A 121 -50.14 -8.75 -28.15
CA TYR A 121 -50.52 -9.49 -29.33
C TYR A 121 -52.05 -9.48 -29.53
N LYS A 122 -52.48 -9.00 -30.72
CA LYS A 122 -53.87 -8.93 -31.12
C LYS A 122 -54.04 -9.69 -32.42
N GLU A 123 -54.96 -10.64 -32.40
CA GLU A 123 -55.39 -11.41 -33.57
C GLU A 123 -56.91 -11.38 -33.64
N PRO A 124 -57.49 -10.93 -34.78
CA PRO A 124 -58.95 -10.99 -34.94
C PRO A 124 -59.44 -12.40 -35.03
N GLU A 125 -60.67 -12.64 -34.56
CA GLU A 125 -61.31 -13.96 -34.66
C GLU A 125 -61.49 -14.30 -36.15
N PRO A 126 -61.08 -15.52 -36.58
CA PRO A 126 -61.15 -15.95 -37.97
C PRO A 126 -62.61 -16.04 -38.44
N THR A 127 -62.89 -15.49 -39.61
CA THR A 127 -64.19 -15.57 -40.26
C THR A 127 -64.48 -16.95 -40.84
N ARG A 128 -63.44 -17.76 -41.14
CA ARG A 128 -63.53 -19.12 -41.62
C ARG A 128 -63.42 -20.10 -40.46
N GLY A 129 -64.47 -20.89 -40.22
CA GLY A 129 -64.53 -21.83 -39.09
C GLY A 129 -63.41 -22.86 -39.02
N ILE A 130 -62.82 -23.21 -40.18
CA ILE A 130 -61.63 -24.12 -40.27
C ILE A 130 -60.39 -23.63 -39.55
N PHE A 131 -60.23 -22.32 -39.33
CA PHE A 131 -59.13 -21.71 -38.60
C PHE A 131 -59.44 -21.41 -37.14
N LEU A 132 -60.69 -21.47 -36.75
CA LEU A 132 -61.15 -21.16 -35.40
C LEU A 132 -60.50 -22.05 -34.32
N GLU A 133 -60.29 -23.31 -34.61
CA GLU A 133 -59.67 -24.26 -33.69
C GLU A 133 -58.17 -23.86 -33.46
N GLY A 134 -57.45 -23.50 -34.51
CA GLY A 134 -56.09 -23.00 -34.41
C GLY A 134 -55.98 -21.72 -33.59
N TYR A 135 -56.87 -20.76 -33.84
CA TYR A 135 -57.00 -19.52 -33.09
C TYR A 135 -57.21 -19.76 -31.60
N ARG A 136 -58.21 -20.57 -31.23
CA ARG A 136 -58.55 -20.90 -29.83
C ARG A 136 -57.43 -21.66 -29.15
N ARG A 137 -56.82 -22.61 -29.85
CA ARG A 137 -55.68 -23.40 -29.32
C ARG A 137 -54.48 -22.48 -29.04
N PHE A 138 -54.13 -21.57 -29.97
CA PHE A 138 -52.99 -20.64 -29.80
C PHE A 138 -53.24 -19.67 -28.65
N GLY A 139 -54.47 -19.09 -28.57
CA GLY A 139 -54.86 -18.26 -27.44
C GLY A 139 -54.80 -18.97 -26.10
N GLY A 140 -55.21 -20.23 -26.06
CA GLY A 140 -55.07 -21.08 -24.87
C GLY A 140 -53.62 -21.37 -24.50
N ILE A 141 -52.73 -21.50 -25.48
CA ILE A 141 -51.29 -21.64 -25.25
C ILE A 141 -50.73 -20.36 -24.65
N LEU A 142 -51.02 -19.18 -25.18
CA LEU A 142 -50.54 -17.89 -24.65
C LEU A 142 -50.98 -17.68 -23.20
N LEU A 143 -52.27 -17.97 -22.90
CA LEU A 143 -52.79 -17.86 -21.52
C LEU A 143 -52.10 -18.82 -20.56
N LYS A 144 -51.80 -20.07 -20.98
CA LYS A 144 -51.03 -21.03 -20.17
C LYS A 144 -49.59 -20.56 -19.90
N ILE A 145 -48.94 -19.97 -20.90
CA ILE A 145 -47.60 -19.43 -20.75
C ILE A 145 -47.59 -18.29 -19.72
N ILE A 146 -48.49 -17.30 -19.82
CA ILE A 146 -48.63 -16.21 -18.85
C ILE A 146 -48.89 -16.73 -17.44
N ASP A 147 -49.87 -17.65 -17.30
CA ASP A 147 -50.25 -18.20 -15.99
C ASP A 147 -49.06 -18.95 -15.34
N SER A 148 -48.37 -19.78 -16.11
CA SER A 148 -47.17 -20.49 -15.64
C SER A 148 -46.01 -19.51 -15.32
N LEU A 149 -45.82 -18.49 -16.14
CA LEU A 149 -44.76 -17.47 -15.93
C LEU A 149 -44.99 -16.71 -14.63
N ARG A 150 -46.22 -16.24 -14.39
CA ARG A 150 -46.60 -15.49 -13.17
C ARG A 150 -46.45 -16.29 -11.88
N LYS A 151 -46.54 -17.64 -11.97
CA LYS A 151 -46.37 -18.54 -10.84
C LYS A 151 -44.93 -18.76 -10.45
N THR A 152 -43.96 -18.47 -11.36
CA THR A 152 -42.56 -18.67 -11.05
C THR A 152 -42.08 -17.64 -10.02
N LYS A 153 -41.19 -18.10 -9.10
CA LYS A 153 -40.50 -17.18 -8.16
C LYS A 153 -39.63 -16.17 -8.88
N MET A 154 -39.01 -16.57 -9.99
CA MET A 154 -38.17 -15.68 -10.81
C MET A 154 -38.96 -14.46 -11.32
N TYR A 155 -40.17 -14.67 -11.84
CA TYR A 155 -41.03 -13.56 -12.29
C TYR A 155 -41.33 -12.58 -11.15
N SER A 156 -41.66 -13.09 -9.97
CA SER A 156 -41.97 -12.27 -8.79
C SER A 156 -40.77 -11.43 -8.36
N LEU A 157 -39.59 -12.03 -8.38
CA LEU A 157 -38.32 -11.34 -8.04
C LEU A 157 -37.98 -10.27 -9.07
N VAL A 158 -38.08 -10.58 -10.37
CA VAL A 158 -37.80 -9.59 -11.43
C VAL A 158 -38.81 -8.41 -11.36
N LYS A 159 -40.07 -8.71 -11.05
CA LYS A 159 -41.08 -7.66 -10.84
C LYS A 159 -40.78 -6.75 -9.65
N GLN A 160 -40.18 -7.28 -8.61
CA GLN A 160 -39.76 -6.54 -7.41
C GLN A 160 -38.49 -5.75 -7.63
N LEU A 161 -37.47 -6.28 -8.33
CA LEU A 161 -36.10 -5.76 -8.45
C LEU A 161 -35.86 -5.03 -9.77
N GLY A 162 -36.77 -5.12 -10.76
CA GLY A 162 -36.70 -4.44 -12.03
C GLY A 162 -36.17 -5.26 -13.20
N ASP A 163 -35.12 -6.07 -13.01
CA ASP A 163 -34.56 -6.89 -14.07
C ASP A 163 -33.91 -8.19 -13.58
N MET A 164 -33.53 -9.06 -14.53
CA MET A 164 -32.86 -10.33 -14.26
C MET A 164 -31.48 -10.17 -13.64
N ARG A 165 -30.74 -9.11 -14.03
CA ARG A 165 -29.40 -8.84 -13.49
C ARG A 165 -29.48 -8.58 -11.98
N ALA A 166 -30.44 -7.78 -11.56
CA ALA A 166 -30.65 -7.48 -10.13
C ALA A 166 -30.96 -8.75 -9.33
N VAL A 167 -31.76 -9.71 -9.89
CA VAL A 167 -32.01 -10.98 -9.24
C VAL A 167 -30.75 -11.83 -9.13
N PHE A 168 -29.96 -11.95 -10.21
CA PHE A 168 -28.73 -12.73 -10.20
C PHE A 168 -27.69 -12.12 -9.28
N LEU A 169 -27.58 -10.78 -9.23
CA LEU A 169 -26.73 -10.09 -8.26
C LEU A 169 -27.22 -10.33 -6.82
N GLN A 170 -28.53 -10.31 -6.57
CA GLN A 170 -29.08 -10.67 -5.26
C GLN A 170 -28.80 -12.13 -4.89
N PHE A 171 -28.84 -13.06 -5.87
CA PHE A 171 -28.45 -14.46 -5.65
C PHE A 171 -26.97 -14.62 -5.42
N ALA A 172 -26.17 -13.82 -6.10
CA ALA A 172 -24.73 -13.67 -5.89
C ALA A 172 -24.41 -12.90 -4.60
N GLU A 173 -25.43 -12.33 -3.92
CA GLU A 173 -25.22 -11.82 -2.58
C GLU A 173 -24.52 -12.92 -1.78
N MET A 174 -23.20 -12.79 -1.79
CA MET A 174 -22.35 -13.56 -0.91
C MET A 174 -22.96 -13.48 0.48
N LYS A 175 -22.74 -14.45 1.31
CA LYS A 175 -22.95 -14.40 2.76
C LYS A 175 -22.14 -13.25 3.38
N SER A 176 -22.17 -12.07 2.77
CA SER A 176 -21.34 -10.91 3.06
C SER A 176 -21.78 -10.21 4.33
N ALA A 177 -23.02 -10.38 4.77
CA ALA A 177 -23.43 -9.85 6.07
C ALA A 177 -22.86 -10.68 7.24
N ALA A 178 -22.78 -12.01 7.08
CA ALA A 178 -22.08 -12.90 8.03
C ALA A 178 -20.53 -12.72 7.94
N PHE A 179 -20.04 -12.18 6.85
CA PHE A 179 -18.67 -11.99 6.47
C PHE A 179 -17.98 -10.90 7.31
N VAL A 180 -18.60 -9.73 7.51
CA VAL A 180 -18.02 -8.65 8.33
C VAL A 180 -18.11 -8.97 9.83
N GLU A 181 -19.11 -9.72 10.26
CA GLU A 181 -19.30 -10.09 11.68
C GLU A 181 -18.33 -11.17 12.15
N THR A 182 -17.81 -12.02 11.25
CA THR A 182 -16.86 -13.09 11.61
C THR A 182 -15.41 -12.66 11.64
N ILE A 183 -15.10 -11.41 11.24
CA ILE A 183 -13.73 -10.91 11.13
C ILE A 183 -13.20 -10.44 12.47
N THR A 184 -14.07 -9.98 13.37
CA THR A 184 -13.65 -9.38 14.64
C THR A 184 -13.74 -10.41 15.75
N LEU A 185 -12.63 -10.63 16.45
CA LEU A 185 -12.56 -11.46 17.66
C LEU A 185 -12.97 -10.63 18.86
N GLU A 186 -13.70 -11.24 19.78
CA GLU A 186 -14.04 -10.60 21.05
C GLU A 186 -12.80 -10.43 21.94
N ILE A 187 -12.77 -9.34 22.71
CA ILE A 187 -11.74 -9.11 23.72
C ILE A 187 -12.01 -10.09 24.88
N PRO A 188 -11.04 -10.96 25.23
CA PRO A 188 -11.21 -11.89 26.33
C PRO A 188 -11.56 -11.18 27.64
N SER A 189 -12.45 -11.74 28.43
CA SER A 189 -12.92 -11.13 29.69
C SER A 189 -11.82 -10.97 30.75
N ASN A 190 -10.72 -11.76 30.64
CA ASN A 190 -9.54 -11.68 31.50
C ASN A 190 -8.46 -10.72 30.97
N ALA A 191 -8.67 -10.09 29.82
CA ALA A 191 -7.73 -9.14 29.24
C ALA A 191 -7.61 -7.88 30.10
N ARG A 192 -6.40 -7.40 30.31
CA ARG A 192 -6.10 -6.20 31.11
C ARG A 192 -5.59 -5.08 30.22
N PRO A 193 -6.22 -3.88 30.18
CA PRO A 193 -5.69 -2.77 29.40
C PRO A 193 -4.34 -2.31 29.96
N ILE A 194 -3.40 -2.01 29.08
CA ILE A 194 -2.12 -1.42 29.46
C ILE A 194 -2.29 0.10 29.47
N GLU A 195 -2.09 0.73 30.63
CA GLU A 195 -2.34 2.18 30.85
C GLU A 195 -1.15 3.08 30.48
N ALA A 196 -0.30 2.65 29.57
CA ALA A 196 0.80 3.45 29.06
C ALA A 196 0.38 4.29 27.84
N LYS A 197 0.91 5.52 27.69
CA LYS A 197 0.69 6.35 26.48
C LYS A 197 1.10 5.63 25.17
N THR A 198 1.99 4.67 25.24
CA THR A 198 2.40 3.82 24.10
C THR A 198 1.42 2.71 23.76
N ALA A 199 0.42 2.47 24.62
CA ALA A 199 -0.59 1.42 24.47
C ALA A 199 -2.01 1.98 24.28
N LYS A 200 -2.20 3.29 24.50
CA LYS A 200 -3.49 3.97 24.37
C LYS A 200 -3.30 5.31 23.67
N TYR A 201 -3.79 5.44 22.47
CA TYR A 201 -3.61 6.63 21.63
C TYR A 201 -4.64 6.69 20.50
N ASN A 202 -4.73 7.86 19.87
CA ASN A 202 -5.64 8.12 18.75
C ASN A 202 -4.90 7.99 17.40
N LEU A 203 -5.63 7.58 16.37
CA LEU A 203 -5.21 7.51 14.98
C LEU A 203 -6.11 8.42 14.12
N PRO A 204 -5.72 8.70 12.87
CA PRO A 204 -6.55 9.44 11.91
C PRO A 204 -7.96 8.84 11.75
N TYR A 205 -8.91 9.65 11.30
CA TYR A 205 -10.31 9.27 11.05
C TYR A 205 -11.07 8.75 12.30
N GLY A 206 -10.72 9.24 13.47
CA GLY A 206 -11.42 8.88 14.74
C GLY A 206 -11.13 7.47 15.24
N TRP A 207 -10.13 6.77 14.69
CA TRP A 207 -9.69 5.48 15.21
C TRP A 207 -8.94 5.65 16.52
N LYS A 208 -9.16 4.72 17.47
CA LYS A 208 -8.51 4.67 18.79
C LYS A 208 -7.86 3.32 18.97
N VAL A 209 -6.69 3.30 19.56
CA VAL A 209 -5.94 2.08 19.88
C VAL A 209 -5.92 1.87 21.39
N GLN A 210 -6.13 0.62 21.80
CA GLN A 210 -5.87 0.13 23.14
C GLN A 210 -5.18 -1.24 23.04
N ILE A 211 -4.05 -1.39 23.72
CA ILE A 211 -3.34 -2.67 23.82
C ILE A 211 -3.69 -3.32 25.16
N TYR A 212 -3.95 -4.61 25.14
CA TYR A 212 -4.30 -5.42 26.30
C TYR A 212 -3.25 -6.50 26.56
N GLU A 213 -2.89 -6.69 27.81
CA GLU A 213 -2.14 -7.85 28.28
C GLU A 213 -3.09 -9.02 28.46
N LEU A 214 -2.71 -10.21 27.96
CA LEU A 214 -3.48 -11.43 28.11
C LEU A 214 -2.73 -12.36 29.08
N PRO A 215 -3.30 -12.65 30.27
CA PRO A 215 -2.61 -13.46 31.27
C PRO A 215 -2.21 -14.85 30.81
N ASP A 216 -2.95 -15.42 29.84
CA ASP A 216 -2.77 -16.77 29.34
C ASP A 216 -1.95 -16.84 28.06
N LYS A 217 -1.42 -15.72 27.55
CA LYS A 217 -0.65 -15.64 26.31
C LYS A 217 0.57 -14.73 26.47
N GLU A 218 1.64 -15.06 25.75
CA GLU A 218 2.84 -14.21 25.73
C GLU A 218 2.64 -12.95 24.89
N ALA A 219 1.86 -13.04 23.80
CA ALA A 219 1.57 -11.91 22.92
C ALA A 219 0.41 -11.06 23.45
N ASN A 220 0.59 -9.74 23.46
CA ASN A 220 -0.45 -8.78 23.76
C ASN A 220 -1.53 -8.74 22.69
N MET A 221 -2.72 -8.21 23.02
CA MET A 221 -3.78 -8.00 22.03
C MET A 221 -3.89 -6.51 21.67
N TYR A 222 -3.70 -6.22 20.38
CA TYR A 222 -3.86 -4.88 19.81
C TYR A 222 -5.30 -4.70 19.31
N VAL A 223 -6.00 -3.71 19.84
CA VAL A 223 -7.42 -3.45 19.51
C VAL A 223 -7.58 -2.05 18.96
N GLN A 224 -8.23 -1.95 17.80
CA GLN A 224 -8.65 -0.67 17.21
C GLN A 224 -10.17 -0.52 17.32
N THR A 225 -10.63 0.66 17.75
CA THR A 225 -12.05 1.00 17.81
C THR A 225 -12.31 2.33 17.12
N ASN A 226 -13.51 2.49 16.55
CA ASN A 226 -13.98 3.75 16.00
C ASN A 226 -15.39 4.01 16.52
N ASP A 227 -15.54 5.06 17.32
CA ASP A 227 -16.80 5.36 18.00
C ASP A 227 -17.90 5.68 16.97
N THR A 228 -17.59 6.36 15.88
CA THR A 228 -18.57 6.71 14.84
C THR A 228 -19.13 5.46 14.17
N LEU A 229 -18.28 4.48 13.80
CA LEU A 229 -18.73 3.20 13.23
C LEU A 229 -19.56 2.37 14.22
N GLN A 230 -19.15 2.33 15.48
CA GLN A 230 -19.86 1.60 16.52
C GLN A 230 -21.26 2.17 16.77
N ASN A 231 -21.38 3.50 16.77
CA ASN A 231 -22.60 4.24 17.07
C ASN A 231 -23.50 4.51 15.86
N LEU A 232 -23.12 4.08 14.65
CA LEU A 232 -23.98 4.17 13.48
C LEU A 232 -25.35 3.54 13.76
N SER A 233 -26.40 4.18 13.28
CA SER A 233 -27.76 3.63 13.38
C SER A 233 -27.88 2.32 12.57
N ASP A 234 -28.77 1.41 13.00
CA ASP A 234 -28.96 0.13 12.29
C ASP A 234 -29.34 0.27 10.81
N PRO A 235 -30.15 1.27 10.40
CA PRO A 235 -30.38 1.52 8.97
C PRO A 235 -29.10 1.89 8.20
N LEU A 236 -28.21 2.71 8.77
CA LEU A 236 -26.93 3.08 8.15
C LEU A 236 -25.98 1.87 8.08
N LYS A 237 -25.91 1.06 9.14
CA LYS A 237 -25.13 -0.20 9.12
C LYS A 237 -25.61 -1.15 8.02
N LYS A 238 -26.93 -1.31 7.87
CA LYS A 238 -27.51 -2.14 6.81
C LYS A 238 -27.21 -1.59 5.42
N LEU A 239 -27.35 -0.27 5.24
CA LEU A 239 -27.06 0.40 3.98
C LEU A 239 -25.60 0.21 3.60
N MET A 240 -24.66 0.43 4.53
CA MET A 240 -23.23 0.27 4.30
C MET A 240 -22.88 -1.19 3.91
N ARG A 241 -23.37 -2.16 4.66
CA ARG A 241 -23.12 -3.58 4.37
C ARG A 241 -23.65 -4.00 3.00
N ALA A 242 -24.88 -3.59 2.65
CA ALA A 242 -25.47 -3.90 1.36
C ALA A 242 -24.67 -3.27 0.21
N TYR A 243 -24.20 -2.04 0.39
CA TYR A 243 -23.45 -1.34 -0.62
C TYR A 243 -22.03 -1.90 -0.80
N ILE A 244 -21.33 -2.25 0.28
CA ILE A 244 -20.06 -2.98 0.21
C ILE A 244 -20.24 -4.26 -0.59
N ALA A 245 -21.24 -5.07 -0.24
CA ALA A 245 -21.52 -6.34 -0.90
C ALA A 245 -21.75 -6.19 -2.40
N SER A 246 -22.51 -5.17 -2.81
CA SER A 246 -22.82 -4.95 -4.23
C SER A 246 -21.64 -4.42 -5.06
N ASN A 247 -20.62 -3.84 -4.43
CA ASN A 247 -19.47 -3.22 -5.10
C ASN A 247 -18.17 -4.03 -5.04
N MET A 248 -18.07 -5.09 -4.24
CA MET A 248 -16.88 -5.94 -4.15
C MET A 248 -16.53 -6.71 -5.43
N GLN A 249 -17.35 -6.67 -6.46
CA GLN A 249 -17.19 -7.49 -7.66
C GLN A 249 -16.81 -6.75 -8.94
N GLN A 250 -16.48 -5.46 -8.91
CA GLN A 250 -16.46 -4.62 -10.12
C GLN A 250 -15.09 -4.18 -10.65
N ILE A 251 -13.97 -4.82 -10.35
CA ILE A 251 -12.69 -4.27 -10.79
C ILE A 251 -12.02 -5.13 -11.85
N SER A 252 -12.01 -4.65 -13.09
CA SER A 252 -11.11 -5.11 -14.14
C SER A 252 -10.48 -3.91 -14.87
N GLY A 253 -9.16 -3.90 -14.98
CA GLY A 253 -8.46 -3.10 -15.98
C GLY A 253 -8.25 -1.61 -15.74
N VAL A 254 -8.01 -1.14 -14.51
CA VAL A 254 -7.82 0.30 -14.23
C VAL A 254 -6.37 0.75 -14.37
N ALA A 255 -6.16 1.83 -15.14
CA ALA A 255 -4.82 2.38 -15.40
C ALA A 255 -4.19 3.10 -14.19
N ASP A 256 -4.97 3.75 -13.32
CA ASP A 256 -4.50 4.41 -12.10
C ASP A 256 -5.37 4.06 -10.89
N TYR A 257 -4.89 3.08 -10.11
CA TYR A 257 -5.62 2.53 -8.97
C TYR A 257 -5.70 3.50 -7.77
N ALA A 258 -4.69 4.34 -7.57
CA ALA A 258 -4.69 5.32 -6.47
C ALA A 258 -5.71 6.44 -6.76
N ALA A 259 -5.72 6.98 -7.98
CA ALA A 259 -6.69 7.97 -8.40
C ALA A 259 -8.13 7.41 -8.38
N LEU A 260 -8.30 6.13 -8.73
CA LEU A 260 -9.59 5.46 -8.63
C LEU A 260 -10.07 5.35 -7.18
N TYR A 261 -9.16 5.03 -6.24
CA TYR A 261 -9.50 4.95 -4.82
C TYR A 261 -10.05 6.28 -4.30
N ASP A 262 -9.35 7.39 -4.57
CA ASP A 262 -9.76 8.72 -4.13
C ASP A 262 -11.09 9.15 -4.81
N LYS A 263 -11.24 8.90 -6.10
CA LYS A 263 -12.50 9.15 -6.83
C LYS A 263 -13.66 8.36 -6.23
N LYS A 264 -13.47 7.07 -5.98
CA LYS A 264 -14.52 6.20 -5.39
C LYS A 264 -14.86 6.57 -3.95
N LEU A 265 -13.90 7.05 -3.17
CA LEU A 265 -14.17 7.55 -1.83
C LEU A 265 -15.19 8.71 -1.86
N LEU A 266 -15.01 9.66 -2.78
CA LEU A 266 -15.94 10.78 -2.94
C LEU A 266 -17.31 10.32 -3.49
N GLU A 267 -17.33 9.45 -4.51
CA GLU A 267 -18.55 8.87 -5.06
C GLU A 267 -19.36 8.13 -3.99
N TYR A 268 -18.70 7.31 -3.15
CA TYR A 268 -19.36 6.55 -2.08
C TYR A 268 -19.87 7.47 -0.96
N ARG A 269 -19.11 8.52 -0.60
CA ARG A 269 -19.59 9.52 0.35
C ARG A 269 -20.87 10.19 -0.14
N GLN A 270 -20.88 10.63 -1.40
CA GLN A 270 -22.06 11.27 -2.00
C GLN A 270 -23.24 10.29 -2.07
N TYR A 271 -22.99 9.04 -2.46
CA TYR A 271 -24.02 8.00 -2.49
C TYR A 271 -24.70 7.82 -1.12
N TYR A 272 -23.92 7.80 -0.03
CA TYR A 272 -24.50 7.64 1.31
C TYR A 272 -25.33 8.83 1.73
N LEU A 273 -24.89 10.05 1.42
CA LEU A 273 -25.65 11.27 1.70
C LEU A 273 -26.98 11.29 0.93
N ASP A 274 -26.95 11.01 -0.37
CA ASP A 274 -28.13 11.03 -1.23
C ASP A 274 -29.12 9.92 -0.86
N THR A 275 -28.63 8.70 -0.64
CA THR A 275 -29.47 7.54 -0.30
C THR A 275 -30.09 7.70 1.09
N ALA A 276 -29.34 8.22 2.07
CA ALA A 276 -29.89 8.51 3.39
C ALA A 276 -30.95 9.62 3.32
N ALA A 277 -30.73 10.69 2.53
CA ALA A 277 -31.72 11.75 2.32
C ALA A 277 -33.00 11.21 1.66
N MET A 278 -32.88 10.37 0.61
CA MET A 278 -34.04 9.74 -0.07
C MET A 278 -34.85 8.87 0.88
N ASN A 279 -34.19 8.15 1.80
CA ASN A 279 -34.83 7.25 2.75
C ASN A 279 -35.17 7.94 4.10
N LYS A 280 -34.94 9.26 4.22
CA LYS A 280 -35.16 10.06 5.43
C LYS A 280 -34.40 9.50 6.66
N ILE A 281 -33.20 8.96 6.43
CA ILE A 281 -32.31 8.48 7.48
C ILE A 281 -31.37 9.65 7.85
N PRO A 282 -31.30 10.07 9.13
CA PRO A 282 -30.35 11.11 9.54
C PRO A 282 -28.92 10.56 9.40
N ILE A 283 -28.04 11.36 8.78
CA ILE A 283 -26.62 11.06 8.58
C ILE A 283 -25.82 12.36 8.66
N THR A 284 -24.70 12.32 9.33
CA THR A 284 -23.72 13.41 9.37
C THR A 284 -22.70 13.27 8.24
N GLN A 285 -22.00 14.36 7.93
CA GLN A 285 -20.91 14.35 6.94
C GLN A 285 -19.76 13.42 7.35
N GLU A 286 -19.48 13.36 8.64
CA GLU A 286 -18.45 12.47 9.20
C GLU A 286 -18.84 10.99 9.09
N GLU A 287 -20.08 10.64 9.43
CA GLU A 287 -20.59 9.26 9.26
C GLU A 287 -20.53 8.83 7.80
N ALA A 288 -20.96 9.71 6.86
CA ALA A 288 -20.89 9.42 5.43
C ALA A 288 -19.44 9.21 4.95
N LEU A 289 -18.48 10.01 5.43
CA LEU A 289 -17.06 9.85 5.08
C LEU A 289 -16.51 8.53 5.62
N ILE A 290 -16.79 8.18 6.86
CA ILE A 290 -16.29 6.96 7.49
C ILE A 290 -16.92 5.73 6.81
N MET A 291 -18.23 5.76 6.52
CA MET A 291 -18.90 4.69 5.76
C MET A 291 -18.31 4.54 4.34
N ALA A 292 -18.02 5.64 3.66
CA ALA A 292 -17.38 5.62 2.35
C ALA A 292 -15.96 5.04 2.42
N LYS A 293 -15.19 5.39 3.47
CA LYS A 293 -13.84 4.87 3.69
C LYS A 293 -13.87 3.36 3.96
N GLU A 294 -14.78 2.89 4.81
CA GLU A 294 -14.99 1.46 5.01
C GLU A 294 -15.31 0.75 3.68
N THR A 295 -16.22 1.34 2.89
CA THR A 295 -16.62 0.76 1.61
C THR A 295 -15.46 0.68 0.63
N VAL A 296 -14.70 1.76 0.45
CA VAL A 296 -13.58 1.77 -0.50
C VAL A 296 -12.44 0.84 -0.04
N ASN A 297 -12.20 0.73 1.27
CA ASN A 297 -11.23 -0.21 1.83
C ASN A 297 -11.58 -1.66 1.50
N TRP A 298 -12.87 -2.01 1.52
CA TRP A 298 -13.35 -3.35 1.15
C TRP A 298 -13.38 -3.56 -0.36
N THR A 299 -13.77 -2.57 -1.14
CA THR A 299 -13.97 -2.73 -2.59
C THR A 299 -12.69 -2.60 -3.41
N LEU A 300 -11.77 -1.73 -3.00
CA LEU A 300 -10.53 -1.41 -3.71
C LEU A 300 -9.26 -1.64 -2.89
N GLY A 301 -9.38 -1.75 -1.58
CA GLY A 301 -8.25 -1.94 -0.66
C GLY A 301 -7.98 -3.39 -0.31
N LEU A 302 -7.18 -3.56 0.74
CA LEU A 302 -6.85 -4.85 1.34
C LEU A 302 -7.91 -5.32 2.35
N GLY A 303 -9.05 -4.64 2.41
CA GLY A 303 -10.05 -4.78 3.46
C GLY A 303 -9.79 -3.83 4.63
N SER A 304 -10.87 -3.37 5.28
CA SER A 304 -10.77 -2.39 6.36
C SER A 304 -9.79 -2.77 7.48
N PRO A 305 -9.71 -4.01 7.95
CA PRO A 305 -8.75 -4.34 9.01
C PRO A 305 -7.30 -4.00 8.66
N ILE A 306 -6.80 -4.43 7.51
CA ILE A 306 -5.42 -4.17 7.10
C ILE A 306 -5.21 -2.68 6.79
N GLU A 307 -6.18 -2.04 6.12
CA GLU A 307 -6.14 -0.61 5.79
C GLU A 307 -6.11 0.26 7.06
N ASN A 308 -6.86 -0.13 8.09
CA ASN A 308 -6.90 0.59 9.36
C ASN A 308 -5.63 0.35 10.20
N LEU A 309 -5.07 -0.87 10.19
CA LEU A 309 -3.74 -1.12 10.78
C LEU A 309 -2.66 -0.28 10.10
N ALA A 310 -2.76 -0.08 8.79
CA ALA A 310 -1.83 0.77 8.03
C ALA A 310 -1.89 2.27 8.40
N LEU A 311 -2.92 2.73 9.11
CA LEU A 311 -2.97 4.10 9.64
C LEU A 311 -1.95 4.32 10.78
N ASP A 312 -1.55 3.26 11.46
CA ASP A 312 -0.62 3.33 12.60
C ASP A 312 0.85 3.19 12.17
N GLN A 313 1.27 4.00 11.19
CA GLN A 313 2.61 3.97 10.58
C GLN A 313 3.75 4.29 11.56
N ASN A 314 3.45 4.89 12.71
CA ASN A 314 4.45 5.25 13.70
C ASN A 314 4.75 4.15 14.70
N ASN A 315 3.80 3.27 14.95
CA ASN A 315 3.90 2.27 16.00
C ASN A 315 3.92 0.82 15.47
N ILE A 316 3.38 0.55 14.27
CA ILE A 316 3.40 -0.79 13.64
C ILE A 316 4.50 -0.81 12.58
N THR A 317 5.36 -1.81 12.63
CA THR A 317 6.41 -2.03 11.62
C THR A 317 6.03 -3.09 10.60
N ASP A 318 5.44 -4.19 11.06
CA ASP A 318 5.11 -5.33 10.21
C ASP A 318 3.74 -5.91 10.61
N ILE A 319 2.99 -6.44 9.64
CA ILE A 319 1.73 -7.18 9.82
C ILE A 319 1.90 -8.54 9.19
N TYR A 320 1.46 -9.60 9.87
CA TYR A 320 1.60 -10.98 9.42
C TYR A 320 0.25 -11.67 9.29
N ILE A 321 0.08 -12.41 8.21
CA ILE A 321 -1.03 -13.31 7.95
C ILE A 321 -0.42 -14.69 7.77
N ASP A 322 -0.55 -15.54 8.79
CA ASP A 322 0.11 -16.85 8.80
C ASP A 322 -0.80 -17.97 8.25
N ALA A 323 -2.13 -17.83 8.45
CA ALA A 323 -3.13 -18.76 7.92
C ALA A 323 -4.52 -18.12 7.89
N GLU A 324 -5.41 -18.75 7.12
CA GLU A 324 -6.82 -18.39 7.06
C GLU A 324 -7.48 -18.59 8.43
N ASN A 325 -8.39 -17.70 8.79
CA ASN A 325 -9.13 -17.71 10.07
C ASN A 325 -8.28 -17.58 11.34
N SER A 326 -6.95 -17.42 11.21
CA SER A 326 -6.09 -17.05 12.33
C SER A 326 -6.12 -15.54 12.57
N PRO A 327 -5.86 -15.06 13.81
CA PRO A 327 -5.70 -13.63 14.04
C PRO A 327 -4.58 -13.06 13.18
N LEU A 328 -4.74 -11.83 12.72
CA LEU A 328 -3.63 -11.07 12.16
C LEU A 328 -2.66 -10.75 13.29
N TYR A 329 -1.37 -10.96 13.06
CA TYR A 329 -0.30 -10.55 13.96
C TYR A 329 0.34 -9.25 13.47
N LEU A 330 0.90 -8.48 14.39
CA LEU A 330 1.68 -7.29 14.07
C LEU A 330 2.88 -7.14 15.00
N GLU A 331 3.92 -6.45 14.51
CA GLU A 331 5.06 -6.04 15.33
C GLU A 331 4.91 -4.58 15.74
N HIS A 332 4.64 -4.34 17.03
CA HIS A 332 4.53 -3.00 17.59
C HIS A 332 5.86 -2.54 18.18
N VAL A 333 6.25 -1.29 17.88
CA VAL A 333 7.58 -0.73 18.24
C VAL A 333 7.90 -0.84 19.73
N TYR A 334 6.89 -0.66 20.60
CA TYR A 334 7.07 -0.68 22.06
C TYR A 334 6.63 -1.97 22.73
N HIS A 335 5.65 -2.68 22.16
CA HIS A 335 5.02 -3.85 22.77
C HIS A 335 5.36 -5.18 22.09
N GLY A 336 6.23 -5.16 21.04
CA GLY A 336 6.67 -6.35 20.34
C GLY A 336 5.53 -7.00 19.52
N ILE A 337 5.54 -8.32 19.43
CA ILE A 337 4.50 -9.06 18.71
C ILE A 337 3.18 -8.98 19.46
N CYS A 338 2.15 -8.50 18.74
CA CYS A 338 0.78 -8.49 19.21
C CYS A 338 -0.09 -9.24 18.22
N HIS A 339 -1.14 -9.91 18.69
CA HIS A 339 -2.21 -10.34 17.82
C HIS A 339 -3.33 -9.30 17.80
N THR A 340 -4.03 -9.20 16.68
CA THR A 340 -5.14 -8.24 16.55
C THR A 340 -6.49 -8.89 16.86
N GLN A 341 -7.53 -8.09 16.93
CA GLN A 341 -8.91 -8.56 16.96
C GLN A 341 -9.42 -9.09 15.61
N TYR A 342 -8.62 -8.98 14.52
CA TYR A 342 -9.05 -9.27 13.16
C TYR A 342 -8.57 -10.62 12.67
N ARG A 343 -9.39 -11.26 11.83
CA ARG A 343 -9.06 -12.47 11.08
C ARG A 343 -9.67 -12.43 9.68
N TYR A 344 -9.04 -13.12 8.75
CA TYR A 344 -9.50 -13.24 7.37
C TYR A 344 -9.78 -14.69 7.03
N ASN A 345 -10.90 -14.96 6.36
CA ASN A 345 -11.13 -16.24 5.72
C ASN A 345 -10.42 -16.27 4.35
N ARG A 346 -10.42 -17.45 3.70
CA ARG A 346 -9.74 -17.64 2.41
C ARG A 346 -10.23 -16.68 1.34
N GLN A 347 -11.54 -16.53 1.18
CA GLN A 347 -12.12 -15.66 0.14
C GLN A 347 -11.70 -14.19 0.30
N LEU A 348 -11.63 -13.71 1.55
CA LEU A 348 -11.13 -12.37 1.87
C LEU A 348 -9.67 -12.18 1.53
N LEU A 349 -8.85 -13.18 1.82
CA LEU A 349 -7.42 -13.12 1.51
C LEU A 349 -7.20 -13.14 0.00
N GLU A 350 -7.90 -14.02 -0.74
CA GLU A 350 -7.84 -14.06 -2.20
C GLU A 350 -8.21 -12.70 -2.81
N TYR A 351 -9.30 -12.09 -2.32
CA TYR A 351 -9.74 -10.78 -2.76
C TYR A 351 -8.75 -9.66 -2.40
N ALA A 352 -8.27 -9.63 -1.16
CA ALA A 352 -7.28 -8.65 -0.71
C ALA A 352 -5.97 -8.75 -1.51
N PHE A 353 -5.49 -9.98 -1.77
CA PHE A 353 -4.27 -10.22 -2.52
C PHE A 353 -4.42 -9.88 -4.01
N LEU A 354 -5.60 -10.14 -4.60
CA LEU A 354 -5.92 -9.69 -5.94
C LEU A 354 -5.89 -8.16 -6.03
N ASN A 355 -6.57 -7.45 -5.12
CA ASN A 355 -6.54 -5.99 -5.06
C ASN A 355 -5.11 -5.45 -4.87
N ALA A 356 -4.29 -6.12 -4.06
CA ALA A 356 -2.88 -5.75 -3.89
C ALA A 356 -2.11 -5.81 -5.23
N THR A 357 -2.26 -6.90 -5.99
CA THR A 357 -1.55 -7.08 -7.26
C THR A 357 -2.03 -6.11 -8.33
N LEU A 358 -3.34 -5.81 -8.38
CA LEU A 358 -3.92 -4.79 -9.25
C LEU A 358 -3.43 -3.39 -8.86
N GLY A 359 -3.45 -3.06 -7.57
CA GLY A 359 -2.97 -1.78 -7.05
C GLY A 359 -1.49 -1.50 -7.33
N ALA A 360 -0.67 -2.54 -7.35
CA ALA A 360 0.75 -2.46 -7.69
C ALA A 360 1.03 -2.50 -9.21
N LYS A 361 0.01 -2.66 -10.07
CA LYS A 361 0.13 -2.73 -11.54
C LYS A 361 1.08 -3.84 -12.02
N LEU A 362 1.13 -4.96 -11.32
CA LEU A 362 2.10 -6.03 -11.63
C LEU A 362 1.76 -6.85 -12.87
N GLY A 363 0.49 -6.86 -13.31
CA GLY A 363 0.04 -7.71 -14.41
C GLY A 363 0.14 -9.23 -14.11
N LYS A 364 0.42 -9.60 -12.87
CA LYS A 364 0.51 -10.97 -12.36
C LYS A 364 -0.43 -11.10 -11.16
N LYS A 365 -1.08 -12.24 -11.00
CA LYS A 365 -1.85 -12.59 -9.79
C LYS A 365 -1.16 -13.70 -9.02
N LEU A 366 -1.46 -13.81 -7.74
CA LEU A 366 -0.99 -14.92 -6.91
C LEU A 366 -1.74 -16.20 -7.35
N ASP A 367 -1.03 -17.13 -7.95
CA ASP A 367 -1.54 -18.41 -8.45
C ASP A 367 -0.44 -19.47 -8.46
N GLU A 368 -0.73 -20.67 -8.93
CA GLU A 368 0.24 -21.78 -9.03
C GLU A 368 1.48 -21.46 -9.89
N ARG A 369 1.36 -20.53 -10.85
CA ARG A 369 2.48 -20.09 -11.70
C ARG A 369 3.31 -19.00 -11.04
N ASN A 370 2.68 -18.21 -10.18
CA ASN A 370 3.29 -17.12 -9.43
C ASN A 370 2.96 -17.29 -7.93
N PRO A 371 3.49 -18.32 -7.25
CA PRO A 371 3.13 -18.62 -5.86
C PRO A 371 3.76 -17.66 -4.86
N LEU A 372 4.71 -16.82 -5.29
CA LEU A 372 5.42 -15.82 -4.50
C LEU A 372 5.33 -14.47 -5.23
N ILE A 373 4.85 -13.45 -4.54
CA ILE A 373 4.75 -12.09 -5.09
C ILE A 373 5.27 -11.08 -4.07
N ASP A 374 6.26 -10.28 -4.48
CA ASP A 374 6.71 -9.09 -3.78
C ASP A 374 6.19 -7.84 -4.48
N LEU A 375 5.59 -6.91 -3.73
CA LEU A 375 5.03 -5.70 -4.30
C LEU A 375 5.05 -4.52 -3.30
N MET A 376 4.90 -3.30 -3.83
CA MET A 376 4.75 -2.07 -3.04
C MET A 376 3.39 -1.41 -3.33
N LEU A 377 2.59 -1.19 -2.31
CA LEU A 377 1.39 -0.38 -2.37
C LEU A 377 1.69 1.04 -1.91
N ASN A 378 2.01 1.92 -2.87
CA ASN A 378 2.41 3.31 -2.60
C ASN A 378 1.30 4.14 -1.95
N ARG A 379 0.02 3.78 -2.15
CA ARG A 379 -1.12 4.48 -1.54
C ARG A 379 -1.10 4.42 -0.01
N ILE A 380 -0.75 3.28 0.55
CA ILE A 380 -0.68 3.04 2.00
C ILE A 380 0.74 2.86 2.51
N ASN A 381 1.75 3.14 1.68
CA ASN A 381 3.17 2.98 2.01
C ASN A 381 3.52 1.61 2.61
N MET A 382 3.04 0.54 1.98
CA MET A 382 3.19 -0.82 2.50
C MET A 382 3.86 -1.73 1.47
N ARG A 383 4.96 -2.38 1.88
CA ARG A 383 5.58 -3.47 1.11
C ARG A 383 4.94 -4.78 1.51
N LEU A 384 4.47 -5.55 0.55
CA LEU A 384 3.81 -6.82 0.75
C LEU A 384 4.66 -7.95 0.16
N HIS A 385 4.80 -9.02 0.91
CA HIS A 385 5.20 -10.33 0.43
C HIS A 385 3.99 -11.25 0.56
N LEU A 386 3.53 -11.80 -0.56
CA LEU A 386 2.38 -12.68 -0.65
C LEU A 386 2.85 -14.07 -1.07
N GLN A 387 2.32 -15.11 -0.45
CA GLN A 387 2.60 -16.47 -0.85
C GLN A 387 1.36 -17.37 -0.76
N GLY A 388 1.30 -18.33 -1.68
CA GLY A 388 0.22 -19.32 -1.76
C GLY A 388 0.73 -20.64 -2.35
N PRO A 389 -0.15 -21.62 -2.55
CA PRO A 389 0.22 -22.90 -3.15
C PRO A 389 0.84 -22.72 -4.55
N PRO A 390 1.91 -23.49 -4.93
CA PRO A 390 2.53 -24.59 -4.17
C PRO A 390 3.64 -24.17 -3.20
N ALA A 391 3.88 -22.86 -2.97
CA ALA A 391 4.90 -22.41 -2.01
C ALA A 391 4.46 -22.59 -0.53
N THR A 392 3.18 -22.84 -0.30
CA THR A 392 2.61 -23.21 1.02
C THR A 392 1.91 -24.56 0.92
N PHE A 393 1.54 -25.15 2.06
CA PHE A 393 0.79 -26.39 2.12
C PHE A 393 -0.72 -26.26 1.89
N GLY A 394 -1.16 -25.15 1.29
CA GLY A 394 -2.55 -24.87 0.94
C GLY A 394 -3.06 -23.53 1.43
N GLU A 395 -2.41 -22.94 2.43
CA GLU A 395 -2.81 -21.67 3.01
C GLU A 395 -2.32 -20.48 2.16
N LEU A 396 -3.03 -19.35 2.26
CA LEU A 396 -2.57 -18.06 1.81
C LEU A 396 -1.90 -17.33 2.96
N GLN A 397 -0.71 -16.83 2.73
CA GLN A 397 0.10 -16.14 3.73
C GLN A 397 0.58 -14.79 3.22
N GLY A 398 0.83 -13.87 4.15
CA GLY A 398 1.33 -12.55 3.82
C GLY A 398 2.19 -11.94 4.93
N ALA A 399 3.24 -11.25 4.54
CA ALA A 399 4.06 -10.43 5.44
C ALA A 399 4.11 -9.01 4.88
N PHE A 400 3.53 -8.05 5.61
CA PHE A 400 3.34 -6.68 5.16
C PHE A 400 4.16 -5.75 6.04
N ARG A 401 5.11 -5.04 5.42
CA ARG A 401 5.93 -4.04 6.10
C ARG A 401 5.38 -2.65 5.86
N ILE A 402 5.05 -1.94 6.93
CA ILE A 402 4.65 -0.54 6.87
C ILE A 402 5.90 0.32 6.71
N MET A 403 5.92 1.10 5.64
CA MET A 403 6.99 2.05 5.36
C MET A 403 6.56 3.43 5.81
N LYS A 404 7.44 4.19 6.47
CA LYS A 404 7.10 5.56 6.83
C LYS A 404 6.92 6.40 5.56
N PRO A 405 5.84 7.22 5.47
CA PRO A 405 5.59 8.08 4.30
C PRO A 405 6.62 9.19 4.17
N THR A 406 7.15 9.65 5.31
CA THR A 406 8.18 10.67 5.38
C THR A 406 9.54 10.04 5.68
N PRO A 407 10.60 10.46 4.96
CA PRO A 407 11.95 9.98 5.25
C PRO A 407 12.39 10.36 6.66
N PHE A 408 13.18 9.50 7.30
CA PHE A 408 13.84 9.83 8.56
C PHE A 408 14.82 11.01 8.38
N THR A 409 14.95 11.80 9.45
CA THR A 409 15.95 12.88 9.56
C THR A 409 16.95 12.60 10.68
N TYR A 410 18.09 13.26 10.69
CA TYR A 410 19.06 13.11 11.76
C TYR A 410 18.51 13.52 13.13
N SER A 411 17.63 14.53 13.20
CA SER A 411 16.96 14.91 14.47
C SER A 411 16.05 13.81 15.01
N GLN A 412 15.42 13.00 14.15
CA GLN A 412 14.68 11.82 14.58
C GLN A 412 15.60 10.70 15.09
N TYR A 413 16.78 10.51 14.49
CA TYR A 413 17.77 9.55 14.99
C TYR A 413 18.32 9.94 16.37
N LEU A 414 18.47 11.23 16.66
CA LEU A 414 18.79 11.71 18.00
C LEU A 414 17.67 11.38 19.00
N HIS A 415 16.43 11.60 18.63
CA HIS A 415 15.26 11.26 19.46
C HIS A 415 15.22 9.77 19.84
N TYR A 416 15.63 8.90 18.92
CA TYR A 416 15.66 7.44 19.18
C TYR A 416 16.95 6.96 19.84
N ASN A 417 17.89 7.85 20.16
CA ASN A 417 19.26 7.53 20.65
C ASN A 417 19.96 6.49 19.76
N SER A 418 19.85 6.68 18.45
CA SER A 418 20.44 5.78 17.45
C SER A 418 21.88 6.17 17.09
N MET A 419 22.22 7.44 17.24
CA MET A 419 23.53 8.01 16.95
C MET A 419 23.78 9.27 17.80
N SER A 420 25.06 9.68 17.97
CA SER A 420 25.42 10.90 18.67
C SER A 420 25.25 12.15 17.80
N ALA A 421 25.11 13.30 18.43
CA ALA A 421 24.94 14.55 17.72
C ALA A 421 26.17 14.89 16.84
N PHE A 422 27.38 14.69 17.34
CA PHE A 422 28.56 14.92 16.53
C PHE A 422 28.63 13.95 15.34
N PHE A 423 28.25 12.67 15.52
CA PHE A 423 28.17 11.73 14.41
C PHE A 423 27.19 12.21 13.33
N THR A 424 26.00 12.74 13.71
CA THR A 424 25.03 13.25 12.72
C THR A 424 25.60 14.41 11.90
N GLY A 425 26.29 15.32 12.56
CA GLY A 425 26.95 16.46 11.89
C GLY A 425 28.11 16.00 11.02
N TYR A 426 28.94 15.07 11.50
CA TYR A 426 30.05 14.50 10.75
C TYR A 426 29.58 13.73 9.51
N ASP A 427 28.54 12.92 9.66
CA ASP A 427 27.95 12.20 8.55
C ASP A 427 27.35 13.13 7.49
N ASP A 428 26.68 14.22 7.91
CA ASP A 428 26.19 15.27 7.00
C ASP A 428 27.34 15.95 6.23
N VAL A 429 28.45 16.28 6.89
CA VAL A 429 29.64 16.83 6.24
C VAL A 429 30.20 15.86 5.20
N MET A 430 30.40 14.58 5.57
CA MET A 430 30.97 13.58 4.69
C MET A 430 30.07 13.29 3.48
N VAL A 431 28.76 13.28 3.68
CA VAL A 431 27.76 13.18 2.61
C VAL A 431 27.80 14.40 1.69
N SER A 432 27.93 15.61 2.25
CA SER A 432 28.03 16.85 1.46
C SER A 432 29.31 16.92 0.63
N LEU A 433 30.40 16.29 1.10
CA LEU A 433 31.66 16.11 0.38
C LEU A 433 31.60 15.00 -0.68
N GLY A 434 30.49 14.30 -0.81
CA GLY A 434 30.31 13.26 -1.83
C GLY A 434 31.10 11.98 -1.57
N THR A 435 31.35 11.62 -0.32
CA THR A 435 32.06 10.37 0.03
C THR A 435 31.23 9.15 -0.31
N SER A 436 31.86 8.12 -0.86
CA SER A 436 31.24 6.81 -1.04
C SER A 436 31.09 6.08 0.29
N GLU A 437 29.94 5.45 0.52
CA GLU A 437 29.67 4.78 1.80
C GLU A 437 28.86 3.50 1.65
N GLY A 438 29.32 2.44 2.34
CA GLY A 438 28.57 1.22 2.57
C GLY A 438 27.89 1.23 3.95
N VAL A 439 26.56 1.17 3.97
CA VAL A 439 25.78 1.02 5.21
C VAL A 439 25.52 -0.47 5.45
N MET A 440 26.11 -0.99 6.53
CA MET A 440 26.17 -2.41 6.85
C MET A 440 25.23 -2.77 8.01
N GLY A 441 24.79 -4.00 8.09
CA GLY A 441 24.04 -4.56 9.23
C GLY A 441 23.05 -5.64 8.85
N ILE A 442 22.50 -6.33 9.87
CA ILE A 442 21.51 -7.39 9.71
C ILE A 442 20.15 -6.87 9.20
N LYS A 443 19.27 -7.81 8.84
CA LYS A 443 17.89 -7.48 8.41
C LYS A 443 17.16 -6.69 9.51
N GLY A 444 16.51 -5.59 9.10
CA GLY A 444 15.68 -4.76 9.97
C GLY A 444 16.45 -3.86 10.97
N CYS A 445 17.79 -3.70 10.85
CA CYS A 445 18.55 -2.77 11.68
C CYS A 445 18.40 -1.30 11.25
N GLY A 446 17.73 -1.01 10.13
CA GLY A 446 17.41 0.37 9.69
C GLY A 446 18.34 0.92 8.60
N LYS A 447 19.08 0.08 7.85
CA LYS A 447 19.99 0.52 6.77
C LYS A 447 19.31 1.45 5.77
N THR A 448 18.22 1.00 5.14
CA THR A 448 17.47 1.80 4.14
C THR A 448 16.96 3.12 4.71
N SER A 449 16.46 3.12 5.95
CA SER A 449 16.00 4.34 6.63
C SER A 449 17.15 5.32 6.88
N PHE A 450 18.35 4.81 7.24
CA PHE A 450 19.52 5.65 7.44
C PHE A 450 20.04 6.22 6.12
N THR A 451 20.08 5.41 5.07
CA THR A 451 20.42 5.87 3.72
C THR A 451 19.42 6.91 3.21
N ALA A 452 18.12 6.74 3.52
CA ALA A 452 17.10 7.74 3.22
C ALA A 452 17.32 9.07 3.99
N ALA A 453 17.75 9.02 5.26
CA ALA A 453 18.10 10.23 6.01
C ALA A 453 19.29 11.00 5.39
N LYS A 454 20.26 10.28 4.81
CA LYS A 454 21.38 10.91 4.09
C LYS A 454 20.91 11.70 2.86
N ILE A 455 19.83 11.32 2.20
CA ILE A 455 19.24 12.09 1.09
C ILE A 455 18.85 13.50 1.57
N VAL A 456 18.32 13.62 2.80
CA VAL A 456 17.99 14.94 3.38
C VAL A 456 19.24 15.79 3.57
N ALA A 457 20.35 15.18 3.99
CA ALA A 457 21.64 15.85 4.15
C ALA A 457 22.26 16.27 2.79
N ILE A 458 22.17 15.43 1.75
CA ILE A 458 22.58 15.77 0.37
C ILE A 458 21.90 17.07 -0.10
N GLY A 459 20.63 17.23 0.25
CA GLY A 459 19.86 18.43 -0.06
C GLY A 459 19.32 18.47 -1.50
N THR A 460 18.69 19.59 -1.84
CA THR A 460 17.90 19.74 -3.08
C THR A 460 18.72 20.11 -4.33
N LYS A 461 19.99 20.47 -4.18
CA LYS A 461 20.82 20.96 -5.30
C LYS A 461 21.52 19.85 -6.07
N LYS A 462 21.78 18.71 -5.44
CA LYS A 462 22.45 17.56 -6.08
C LYS A 462 21.40 16.68 -6.74
N ARG A 463 21.68 16.18 -7.92
CA ARG A 463 20.88 15.14 -8.53
C ARG A 463 21.06 13.82 -7.77
N ILE A 464 19.97 13.11 -7.49
CA ILE A 464 19.96 11.87 -6.72
C ILE A 464 19.25 10.79 -7.53
N ILE A 465 19.83 9.60 -7.60
CA ILE A 465 19.25 8.48 -8.34
C ILE A 465 19.26 7.22 -7.45
N PRO A 466 18.17 6.95 -6.72
CA PRO A 466 17.98 5.66 -6.07
C PRO A 466 17.79 4.56 -7.11
N VAL A 467 18.51 3.46 -6.94
CA VAL A 467 18.43 2.22 -7.72
C VAL A 467 17.87 1.15 -6.81
N GLN A 468 16.69 0.64 -7.12
CA GLN A 468 15.92 -0.25 -6.23
C GLN A 468 15.20 -1.32 -7.06
N ASP A 469 15.04 -2.50 -6.50
CA ASP A 469 14.15 -3.54 -6.98
C ASP A 469 12.68 -3.21 -6.63
N ILE A 470 12.47 -2.83 -5.37
CA ILE A 470 11.20 -2.35 -4.81
C ILE A 470 11.41 -0.92 -4.29
N GLU A 471 10.43 -0.03 -4.50
CA GLU A 471 10.51 1.39 -4.12
C GLU A 471 10.39 1.56 -2.60
N GLU A 472 11.49 1.32 -1.85
CA GLU A 472 11.57 1.57 -0.40
C GLU A 472 11.93 3.04 -0.07
N ILE A 473 12.73 3.69 -0.93
CA ILE A 473 13.04 5.12 -0.83
C ILE A 473 11.93 5.89 -1.55
N PRO A 474 11.09 6.67 -0.86
CA PRO A 474 9.89 7.28 -1.42
C PRO A 474 10.23 8.49 -2.29
N THR A 475 10.66 8.26 -3.54
CA THR A 475 11.13 9.32 -4.44
C THR A 475 10.08 10.39 -4.70
N ARG A 476 8.80 10.02 -4.73
CA ARG A 476 7.69 10.98 -4.89
C ARG A 476 7.61 11.96 -3.72
N THR A 477 7.80 11.48 -2.49
CA THR A 477 7.81 12.33 -1.29
C THR A 477 8.95 13.34 -1.34
N TYR A 478 10.16 12.90 -1.69
CA TYR A 478 11.28 13.83 -1.82
C TYR A 478 11.05 14.91 -2.88
N ARG A 479 10.43 14.57 -4.04
CA ARG A 479 10.08 15.57 -5.07
C ARG A 479 9.14 16.64 -4.57
N LYS A 480 8.17 16.30 -3.68
CA LYS A 480 7.29 17.30 -3.06
C LYS A 480 8.05 18.35 -2.23
N TYR A 481 9.19 17.95 -1.66
CA TYR A 481 10.10 18.85 -0.94
C TYR A 481 11.16 19.50 -1.84
N GLY A 482 11.04 19.42 -3.16
CA GLY A 482 11.91 20.10 -4.12
C GLY A 482 13.24 19.38 -4.41
N PHE A 483 13.38 18.09 -4.08
CA PHE A 483 14.60 17.35 -4.41
C PHE A 483 14.67 17.02 -5.90
N HIS A 484 15.85 17.19 -6.48
CA HIS A 484 16.16 16.70 -7.84
C HIS A 484 16.47 15.20 -7.78
N ILE A 485 15.44 14.38 -7.66
CA ILE A 485 15.55 12.94 -7.47
C ILE A 485 14.85 12.17 -8.61
N GLY A 486 15.61 11.29 -9.26
CA GLY A 486 15.10 10.30 -10.19
C GLY A 486 14.68 9.01 -9.48
N SER A 487 14.39 7.98 -10.25
CA SER A 487 14.27 6.60 -9.76
C SER A 487 14.71 5.64 -10.87
N ALA A 488 15.45 4.61 -10.50
CA ALA A 488 15.84 3.56 -11.40
C ALA A 488 15.39 2.21 -10.80
N LYS A 489 14.70 1.40 -11.61
CA LYS A 489 14.25 0.07 -11.22
C LYS A 489 15.19 -0.97 -11.80
N VAL A 490 15.64 -1.88 -10.95
CA VAL A 490 16.39 -3.09 -11.36
C VAL A 490 15.53 -4.32 -11.10
N ALA A 491 15.80 -5.40 -11.81
CA ALA A 491 15.11 -6.66 -11.60
C ALA A 491 15.82 -7.51 -10.54
N GLU A 492 15.06 -8.37 -9.88
CA GLU A 492 15.61 -9.51 -9.15
C GLU A 492 16.22 -10.52 -10.13
N GLU A 493 17.22 -11.31 -9.70
CA GLU A 493 18.02 -12.19 -10.56
C GLU A 493 17.23 -13.24 -11.36
N GLU A 494 16.09 -13.70 -10.85
CA GLU A 494 15.26 -14.70 -11.51
C GLU A 494 14.53 -14.18 -12.77
N GLU A 495 14.39 -12.86 -12.92
CA GLU A 495 13.75 -12.20 -14.08
C GLU A 495 14.74 -11.74 -15.15
N GLU A 496 16.01 -12.15 -15.10
CA GLU A 496 17.10 -11.62 -15.96
C GLU A 496 16.90 -11.73 -17.49
N ARG A 497 15.96 -12.51 -17.97
CA ARG A 497 15.71 -12.63 -19.42
C ARG A 497 15.05 -11.42 -20.06
N THR A 498 14.38 -10.57 -19.28
CA THR A 498 13.62 -9.41 -19.80
C THR A 498 13.88 -8.09 -19.06
N ALA A 499 14.59 -8.10 -17.94
CA ALA A 499 14.76 -6.94 -17.08
C ALA A 499 16.22 -6.44 -17.02
N LEU A 500 16.38 -5.17 -16.69
CA LEU A 500 17.68 -4.51 -16.57
C LEU A 500 18.43 -5.01 -15.33
N SER A 501 19.54 -5.72 -15.55
CA SER A 501 20.45 -6.08 -14.45
C SER A 501 21.13 -4.84 -13.86
N LEU A 502 21.56 -4.90 -12.59
CA LEU A 502 22.25 -3.78 -11.93
C LEU A 502 23.54 -3.39 -12.68
N VAL A 503 24.26 -4.34 -13.29
CA VAL A 503 25.46 -4.04 -14.10
C VAL A 503 25.13 -3.17 -15.33
N LYS A 504 24.03 -3.48 -16.04
CA LYS A 504 23.58 -2.63 -17.16
C LYS A 504 23.09 -1.27 -16.66
N MET A 505 22.41 -1.24 -15.51
CA MET A 505 21.93 -0.02 -14.92
C MET A 505 23.08 0.89 -14.47
N THR A 506 24.12 0.37 -13.79
CA THR A 506 25.30 1.15 -13.38
C THR A 506 26.00 1.76 -14.60
N SER A 507 26.16 0.99 -15.69
CA SER A 507 26.70 1.53 -16.95
C SER A 507 25.84 2.62 -17.59
N ALA A 508 24.52 2.56 -17.45
CA ALA A 508 23.61 3.62 -17.88
C ALA A 508 23.69 4.86 -17.01
N LEU A 509 23.79 4.68 -15.68
CA LEU A 509 23.88 5.77 -14.69
C LEU A 509 25.11 6.66 -14.93
N LEU A 510 26.24 6.07 -15.36
CA LEU A 510 27.46 6.81 -15.74
C LEU A 510 27.24 7.82 -16.87
N ARG A 511 26.22 7.60 -17.71
CA ARG A 511 25.85 8.51 -18.82
C ARG A 511 24.82 9.55 -18.41
N MET A 512 24.29 9.47 -17.20
CA MET A 512 23.22 10.36 -16.71
C MET A 512 23.72 11.63 -16.04
N GLY A 513 25.04 11.92 -16.11
CA GLY A 513 25.68 13.10 -15.51
C GLY A 513 26.07 12.90 -14.05
N ASP A 514 26.55 13.94 -13.40
CA ASP A 514 27.00 13.92 -12.00
C ASP A 514 25.80 13.80 -11.06
N ALA A 515 25.66 12.65 -10.43
CA ALA A 515 24.58 12.32 -9.51
C ALA A 515 25.07 11.53 -8.29
N ALA A 516 24.39 11.70 -7.18
CA ALA A 516 24.48 10.79 -6.04
C ALA A 516 23.70 9.51 -6.38
N VAL A 517 24.38 8.40 -6.55
CA VAL A 517 23.79 7.10 -6.82
C VAL A 517 23.56 6.37 -5.49
N ILE A 518 22.34 5.87 -5.28
CA ILE A 518 21.97 5.18 -4.05
C ILE A 518 21.45 3.78 -4.41
N ILE A 519 22.18 2.75 -4.00
CA ILE A 519 21.78 1.36 -4.21
C ILE A 519 21.10 0.84 -2.95
N ASN A 520 19.81 0.48 -3.08
CA ASN A 520 19.01 0.10 -1.92
C ASN A 520 19.54 -1.15 -1.21
N GLU A 521 19.91 -2.20 -1.94
CA GLU A 521 20.47 -3.41 -1.36
C GLU A 521 21.31 -4.20 -2.37
N LEU A 522 22.44 -4.74 -1.88
CA LEU A 522 23.32 -5.63 -2.62
C LEU A 522 23.10 -7.07 -2.18
N ARG A 523 22.50 -7.90 -3.02
CA ARG A 523 22.16 -9.29 -2.70
C ARG A 523 22.92 -10.30 -3.55
N SER A 524 23.31 -9.92 -4.78
CA SER A 524 23.88 -10.84 -5.75
C SER A 524 25.34 -10.56 -6.09
N ARG A 525 26.03 -11.58 -6.60
CA ARG A 525 27.40 -11.46 -7.11
C ARG A 525 27.51 -10.40 -8.20
N THR A 526 26.58 -10.41 -9.15
CA THR A 526 26.55 -9.47 -10.28
C THR A 526 26.35 -8.03 -9.81
N ALA A 527 25.50 -7.83 -8.81
CA ALA A 527 25.26 -6.52 -8.21
C ALA A 527 26.52 -5.96 -7.54
N VAL A 528 27.19 -6.76 -6.72
CA VAL A 528 28.42 -6.39 -6.03
C VAL A 528 29.55 -6.11 -7.03
N GLN A 529 29.70 -6.96 -8.05
CA GLN A 529 30.68 -6.76 -9.14
C GLN A 529 30.43 -5.42 -9.87
N GLY A 530 29.18 -5.10 -10.16
CA GLY A 530 28.81 -3.84 -10.83
C GLY A 530 29.23 -2.61 -10.04
N ILE A 531 29.02 -2.62 -8.72
CA ILE A 531 29.41 -1.54 -7.83
C ILE A 531 30.91 -1.40 -7.72
N ILE A 532 31.62 -2.50 -7.51
CA ILE A 532 33.08 -2.46 -7.42
C ILE A 532 33.69 -2.01 -8.72
N ASN A 533 33.15 -2.41 -9.85
CA ASN A 533 33.57 -1.89 -11.15
C ASN A 533 33.34 -0.37 -11.24
N LEU A 534 32.17 0.11 -10.78
CA LEU A 534 31.85 1.54 -10.76
C LEU A 534 32.86 2.32 -9.93
N LEU A 535 33.13 1.90 -8.68
CA LEU A 535 34.07 2.55 -7.77
C LEU A 535 35.51 2.54 -8.30
N ASN A 536 35.95 1.44 -8.92
CA ASN A 536 37.29 1.32 -9.46
C ASN A 536 37.51 2.07 -10.80
N THR A 537 36.43 2.22 -11.61
CA THR A 537 36.54 2.90 -12.91
C THR A 537 36.25 4.38 -12.86
N GLN A 538 35.58 4.85 -11.79
CA GLN A 538 35.28 6.26 -11.56
C GLN A 538 35.64 6.68 -10.14
N PRO A 539 36.93 7.00 -9.88
CA PRO A 539 37.33 7.53 -8.59
C PRO A 539 36.54 8.81 -8.25
N GLY A 540 36.05 8.88 -7.03
CA GLY A 540 35.27 10.04 -6.56
C GLY A 540 33.77 9.99 -6.88
N VAL A 541 33.24 8.89 -7.42
CA VAL A 541 31.80 8.73 -7.59
C VAL A 541 31.09 8.80 -6.25
N PHE A 542 30.04 9.61 -6.17
CA PHE A 542 29.19 9.66 -4.98
C PHE A 542 28.23 8.47 -4.97
N LEU A 543 28.58 7.45 -4.22
CA LEU A 543 27.84 6.21 -4.14
C LEU A 543 27.49 5.84 -2.70
N LEU A 544 26.20 5.66 -2.41
CA LEU A 544 25.74 5.07 -1.16
C LEU A 544 25.12 3.69 -1.46
N TYR A 545 25.41 2.68 -0.63
CA TYR A 545 24.84 1.37 -0.82
C TYR A 545 24.62 0.63 0.50
N ASN A 546 23.60 -0.23 0.54
CA ASN A 546 23.31 -1.07 1.68
C ASN A 546 23.79 -2.51 1.43
N PHE A 547 24.40 -3.12 2.47
CA PHE A 547 24.89 -4.48 2.38
C PHE A 547 24.68 -5.24 3.70
N HIS A 548 24.39 -6.52 3.61
CA HIS A 548 24.23 -7.38 4.78
C HIS A 548 25.58 -7.88 5.28
N ALA A 549 26.12 -7.24 6.33
CA ALA A 549 27.32 -7.66 7.02
C ALA A 549 27.35 -7.07 8.45
N GLU A 550 27.94 -7.78 9.40
CA GLU A 550 28.03 -7.37 10.81
C GLU A 550 29.38 -6.77 11.20
N SER A 551 30.41 -6.98 10.40
CA SER A 551 31.77 -6.48 10.63
C SER A 551 32.55 -6.33 9.33
N LEU A 552 33.69 -5.61 9.37
CA LEU A 552 34.61 -5.53 8.21
C LEU A 552 35.07 -6.91 7.74
N ARG A 553 35.31 -7.83 8.69
CA ARG A 553 35.70 -9.21 8.35
C ARG A 553 34.57 -9.96 7.62
N ASP A 554 33.31 -9.80 8.07
CA ASP A 554 32.17 -10.40 7.37
C ASP A 554 31.99 -9.82 5.96
N VAL A 555 32.24 -8.50 5.77
CA VAL A 555 32.29 -7.89 4.43
C VAL A 555 33.36 -8.54 3.57
N GLN A 556 34.58 -8.67 4.10
CA GLN A 556 35.70 -9.31 3.41
C GLN A 556 35.39 -10.75 3.04
N ASP A 557 34.96 -11.56 4.00
CA ASP A 557 34.65 -12.98 3.80
C ASP A 557 33.53 -13.15 2.73
N ARG A 558 32.51 -12.32 2.74
CA ARG A 558 31.45 -12.32 1.72
C ARG A 558 31.95 -11.94 0.34
N LEU A 559 32.79 -10.91 0.24
CA LEU A 559 33.39 -10.52 -1.04
C LEU A 559 34.24 -11.64 -1.62
N GLU A 560 35.13 -12.25 -0.84
CA GLU A 560 36.06 -13.26 -1.31
C GLU A 560 35.41 -14.63 -1.49
N LEU A 561 34.71 -15.14 -0.45
CA LEU A 561 34.20 -16.51 -0.43
C LEU A 561 32.86 -16.68 -1.14
N VAL A 562 31.97 -15.68 -1.05
CA VAL A 562 30.62 -15.76 -1.65
C VAL A 562 30.61 -15.18 -3.07
N PHE A 563 31.21 -14.00 -3.25
CA PHE A 563 31.14 -13.31 -4.53
C PHE A 563 32.37 -13.49 -5.41
N GLY A 564 33.47 -14.00 -4.89
CA GLY A 564 34.73 -14.22 -5.64
C GLY A 564 35.38 -12.91 -6.09
N ILE A 565 35.28 -11.87 -5.26
CA ILE A 565 35.81 -10.53 -5.50
C ILE A 565 36.97 -10.29 -4.53
N PRO A 566 38.14 -9.81 -4.99
CA PRO A 566 39.27 -9.55 -4.11
C PRO A 566 38.93 -8.58 -2.97
N ALA A 567 39.32 -8.91 -1.73
CA ALA A 567 39.10 -8.05 -0.55
C ALA A 567 39.70 -6.66 -0.70
N ALA A 568 40.79 -6.53 -1.46
CA ALA A 568 41.40 -5.23 -1.76
C ALA A 568 40.39 -4.22 -2.38
N SER A 569 39.32 -4.70 -3.03
CA SER A 569 38.26 -3.86 -3.58
C SER A 569 37.47 -3.09 -2.51
N MET A 570 37.55 -3.50 -1.23
CA MET A 570 36.92 -2.76 -0.13
C MET A 570 37.50 -1.34 0.01
N PHE A 571 38.76 -1.13 -0.34
CA PHE A 571 39.42 0.19 -0.22
C PHE A 571 38.94 1.22 -1.24
N ALA A 572 38.13 0.80 -2.25
CA ALA A 572 37.48 1.70 -3.17
C ALA A 572 36.27 2.46 -2.55
N THR A 573 35.73 1.96 -1.45
CA THR A 573 34.69 2.65 -0.66
C THR A 573 35.35 3.49 0.43
N ASP A 574 34.98 4.78 0.53
CA ASP A 574 35.57 5.70 1.52
C ASP A 574 35.19 5.33 2.95
N ARG A 575 33.93 4.93 3.19
CA ARG A 575 33.39 4.73 4.56
C ARG A 575 32.56 3.46 4.66
N TYR A 576 32.62 2.82 5.84
CA TYR A 576 31.79 1.69 6.24
C TYR A 576 31.12 1.97 7.57
N THR A 577 29.79 2.09 7.58
CA THR A 577 29.02 2.32 8.80
C THR A 577 28.15 1.11 9.13
N PHE A 578 28.35 0.53 10.31
CA PHE A 578 27.67 -0.67 10.80
C PHE A 578 26.54 -0.30 11.73
N MET A 579 25.32 -0.67 11.36
CA MET A 579 24.12 -0.55 12.20
C MET A 579 23.83 -1.87 12.93
N HIS A 580 23.39 -1.75 14.16
CA HIS A 580 23.11 -2.91 15.00
C HIS A 580 21.77 -2.79 15.73
N LYS A 581 21.19 -3.95 16.11
CA LYS A 581 20.01 -4.04 16.99
C LYS A 581 20.46 -4.45 18.37
N LEU A 582 20.00 -3.72 19.40
CA LEU A 582 20.31 -4.11 20.78
C LEU A 582 19.13 -3.89 21.72
N ARG A 583 19.12 -4.65 22.84
CA ARG A 583 18.22 -4.48 23.97
C ARG A 583 19.03 -4.43 25.26
N PHE A 584 18.55 -3.66 26.24
CA PHE A 584 19.19 -3.58 27.57
C PHE A 584 18.49 -4.46 28.63
N GLY A 585 17.69 -5.35 28.28
CA GLY A 585 16.98 -6.28 29.15
C GLY A 585 15.93 -7.05 28.37
N ARG A 586 15.21 -7.92 29.06
CA ARG A 586 14.18 -8.74 28.40
C ARG A 586 12.94 -7.95 28.00
N LYS A 587 12.61 -6.88 28.75
CA LYS A 587 11.38 -6.07 28.59
C LYS A 587 11.59 -4.73 27.88
N GLU A 588 12.84 -4.31 27.62
CA GLU A 588 13.10 -3.03 26.98
C GLU A 588 12.90 -3.09 25.45
N ARG A 589 12.59 -1.92 24.89
CA ARG A 589 12.44 -1.76 23.46
C ARG A 589 13.71 -2.13 22.69
N LEU A 590 13.54 -2.49 21.44
CA LEU A 590 14.63 -2.73 20.51
C LEU A 590 15.20 -1.38 20.02
N TYR A 591 16.49 -1.14 20.34
CA TYR A 591 17.22 0.01 19.82
C TYR A 591 17.90 -0.37 18.52
N ARG A 592 17.91 0.55 17.55
CA ARG A 592 18.68 0.48 16.32
C ARG A 592 19.75 1.57 16.38
N ILE A 593 21.01 1.20 16.44
CA ILE A 593 22.11 2.12 16.71
C ILE A 593 23.20 2.02 15.65
N ILE A 594 23.97 3.08 15.48
CA ILE A 594 25.30 2.99 14.86
C ILE A 594 26.23 2.27 15.83
N ASN A 595 26.72 1.12 15.42
CA ASN A 595 27.63 0.30 16.23
C ASN A 595 29.09 0.74 16.03
N LYS A 596 29.52 0.84 14.75
CA LYS A 596 30.85 1.24 14.37
C LYS A 596 30.86 1.98 13.06
N SER A 597 31.81 2.90 12.88
CA SER A 597 32.12 3.51 11.60
C SER A 597 33.62 3.45 11.35
N TYR A 598 33.98 3.12 10.11
CA TYR A 598 35.36 3.05 9.65
C TYR A 598 35.56 3.90 8.40
N GLU A 599 36.77 4.44 8.26
CA GLU A 599 37.20 5.04 7.01
C GLU A 599 38.35 4.23 6.40
N SER A 600 38.31 4.07 5.09
CA SER A 600 39.35 3.38 4.35
C SER A 600 40.54 4.30 4.08
N ASP A 601 41.73 3.77 4.29
CA ASP A 601 42.99 4.36 3.84
C ASP A 601 43.53 3.47 2.71
N PRO A 602 43.32 3.85 1.43
CA PRO A 602 43.76 3.04 0.29
C PRO A 602 45.29 2.98 0.16
N GLU A 603 46.00 4.01 0.60
CA GLU A 603 47.47 4.08 0.53
C GLU A 603 48.10 3.06 1.46
N ASP A 604 47.69 3.08 2.72
CA ASP A 604 48.17 2.15 3.76
C ASP A 604 47.42 0.80 3.78
N ARG A 605 46.36 0.65 2.96
CA ARG A 605 45.48 -0.52 2.92
C ARG A 605 44.96 -0.93 4.30
N LYS A 606 44.50 0.03 5.07
CA LYS A 606 43.93 -0.19 6.41
C LYS A 606 42.57 0.48 6.56
N PHE A 607 41.80 0.05 7.54
CA PHE A 607 40.58 0.68 7.99
C PHE A 607 40.81 1.36 9.33
N VAL A 608 40.41 2.61 9.44
CA VAL A 608 40.55 3.40 10.66
C VAL A 608 39.19 3.53 11.31
N GLU A 609 39.04 3.03 12.56
CA GLU A 609 37.83 3.18 13.34
C GLU A 609 37.65 4.65 13.76
N THR A 610 36.56 5.26 13.28
CA THR A 610 36.24 6.67 13.56
C THR A 610 35.23 6.80 14.68
N PHE A 611 34.27 5.87 14.77
CA PHE A 611 33.27 5.83 15.82
C PHE A 611 33.01 4.41 16.29
N ALA A 612 32.78 4.24 17.61
CA ALA A 612 32.46 2.96 18.21
C ALA A 612 31.44 3.10 19.34
N PHE A 613 30.35 2.33 19.30
CA PHE A 613 29.39 2.27 20.38
C PHE A 613 29.98 1.62 21.63
N ARG A 614 29.90 2.30 22.76
CA ARG A 614 30.31 1.79 24.07
C ARG A 614 29.06 1.56 24.91
N ARG A 615 28.76 0.31 25.13
CA ARG A 615 27.56 -0.12 25.86
C ARG A 615 27.70 0.16 27.36
N GLY A 616 26.76 0.91 27.92
CA GLY A 616 26.55 1.10 29.35
C GLY A 616 25.48 0.13 29.91
N SER A 617 25.01 0.42 31.11
CA SER A 617 23.91 -0.32 31.77
C SER A 617 22.55 -0.14 31.08
N ASN A 618 22.34 1.01 30.43
CA ASN A 618 21.18 1.37 29.62
C ASN A 618 21.61 2.28 28.49
N ILE A 619 20.67 2.71 27.62
CA ILE A 619 20.99 3.58 26.48
C ILE A 619 21.51 4.95 26.92
N ALA A 620 20.97 5.53 28.00
CA ALA A 620 21.39 6.83 28.50
C ALA A 620 22.86 6.82 29.02
N ASN A 621 23.30 5.71 29.59
CA ASN A 621 24.68 5.48 30.06
C ASN A 621 25.60 4.92 28.99
N SER A 622 25.08 4.70 27.79
CA SER A 622 25.88 4.31 26.62
C SER A 622 26.34 5.55 25.85
N LYS A 623 27.35 5.41 25.01
CA LYS A 623 27.83 6.50 24.15
C LYS A 623 28.29 5.96 22.80
N LEU A 624 28.23 6.81 21.77
CA LEU A 624 28.92 6.59 20.50
C LEU A 624 30.25 7.36 20.57
N GLU A 625 31.32 6.68 20.93
CA GLU A 625 32.64 7.26 21.15
C GLU A 625 33.26 7.68 19.81
N CYS A 626 33.75 8.94 19.74
CA CYS A 626 34.54 9.43 18.65
C CYS A 626 36.03 9.03 18.87
N GLY A 627 36.62 8.34 17.90
CA GLY A 627 37.99 7.83 18.02
C GLY A 627 39.08 8.85 17.67
N PHE A 628 38.75 9.94 16.98
CA PHE A 628 39.69 10.89 16.46
C PHE A 628 39.70 12.27 17.16
N ILE A 629 38.74 12.49 18.05
CA ILE A 629 38.62 13.70 18.87
C ILE A 629 38.47 13.32 20.33
N LYS A 630 39.27 13.93 21.22
CA LYS A 630 39.16 13.70 22.66
C LYS A 630 38.17 14.60 23.40
N ASN A 631 37.65 15.63 22.74
CA ASN A 631 36.65 16.49 23.36
C ASN A 631 35.42 15.64 23.73
N PRO A 632 34.93 15.70 25.00
CA PRO A 632 33.83 14.88 25.47
C PRO A 632 32.54 15.04 24.68
N GLU A 633 32.30 16.22 24.14
CA GLU A 633 31.14 16.60 23.35
C GLU A 633 31.04 15.77 22.06
N ALA A 634 32.18 15.34 21.51
CA ALA A 634 32.20 14.51 20.30
C ALA A 634 31.56 13.13 20.50
N SER A 635 31.37 12.68 21.76
CA SER A 635 30.76 11.40 22.10
C SER A 635 29.40 11.55 22.80
N SER A 636 28.90 12.78 22.95
CA SER A 636 27.63 13.07 23.63
C SER A 636 26.42 12.79 22.71
N TRP A 637 25.32 12.33 23.28
CA TRP A 637 24.07 12.12 22.55
C TRP A 637 23.50 13.41 21.97
N THR A 638 23.59 14.53 22.72
CA THR A 638 23.20 15.86 22.28
C THR A 638 24.26 16.88 22.59
N ILE A 639 24.40 17.94 21.79
CA ILE A 639 25.37 19.01 21.93
C ILE A 639 24.77 20.41 21.74
N GLU A 640 23.50 20.60 22.10
CA GLU A 640 22.78 21.85 21.89
C GLU A 640 23.38 23.07 22.57
N ASN A 641 24.10 22.89 23.69
CA ASN A 641 24.72 23.95 24.49
C ASN A 641 26.23 24.15 24.22
N ILE A 642 26.81 23.43 23.25
CA ILE A 642 28.21 23.62 22.91
C ILE A 642 28.46 25.02 22.33
N ASN A 643 29.61 25.60 22.66
CA ASN A 643 30.09 26.80 22.00
C ASN A 643 31.13 26.41 20.96
N VAL A 644 30.74 26.36 19.69
CA VAL A 644 31.62 25.92 18.57
C VAL A 644 32.77 26.90 18.32
N GLY A 645 32.52 28.20 18.49
CA GLY A 645 33.56 29.20 18.35
C GLY A 645 34.65 29.13 19.43
N LYS A 646 34.30 28.69 20.66
CA LYS A 646 35.28 28.39 21.71
C LYS A 646 36.04 27.10 21.40
N LEU A 647 35.30 26.10 20.90
CA LEU A 647 35.86 24.78 20.55
C LEU A 647 36.95 24.88 19.49
N GLU A 648 36.88 25.85 18.58
CA GLU A 648 37.93 26.12 17.57
C GLU A 648 39.32 26.26 18.18
N LYS A 649 39.42 26.80 19.40
CA LYS A 649 40.67 27.00 20.12
C LYS A 649 41.09 25.85 21.02
N GLU A 650 40.13 24.97 21.36
CA GLU A 650 40.27 23.89 22.33
C GLU A 650 40.14 22.49 21.66
N LEU A 651 40.09 22.43 20.32
CA LEU A 651 39.88 21.21 19.59
C LEU A 651 41.09 20.26 19.74
N ASP A 652 40.88 19.10 20.37
CA ASP A 652 41.87 18.07 20.60
C ASP A 652 41.72 16.92 19.58
N VAL A 653 42.28 17.14 18.39
CA VAL A 653 42.27 16.17 17.30
C VAL A 653 43.46 15.21 17.44
N GLN A 654 43.18 13.91 17.58
CA GLN A 654 44.16 12.85 17.72
C GLN A 654 44.76 12.43 16.37
N PHE A 655 43.88 12.36 15.36
CA PHE A 655 44.30 12.11 13.98
C PHE A 655 43.18 12.62 13.04
N ILE A 656 43.53 12.87 11.80
CA ILE A 656 42.59 13.24 10.75
C ILE A 656 42.12 11.93 10.06
N PRO A 657 40.79 11.64 10.04
CA PRO A 657 40.26 10.50 9.33
C PRO A 657 40.64 10.48 7.83
N PRO A 658 40.99 9.31 7.26
CA PRO A 658 41.59 9.25 5.92
C PRO A 658 40.67 9.79 4.80
N ALA A 659 39.38 9.49 4.83
CA ALA A 659 38.46 9.98 3.82
C ALA A 659 38.23 11.49 3.96
N LEU A 660 38.12 12.01 5.19
CA LEU A 660 38.05 13.45 5.44
C LEU A 660 39.30 14.16 4.91
N ARG A 661 40.50 13.63 5.18
CA ARG A 661 41.75 14.17 4.70
C ARG A 661 41.77 14.29 3.18
N ARG A 662 41.42 13.24 2.46
CA ARG A 662 41.37 13.24 0.99
C ARG A 662 40.39 14.30 0.47
N ARG A 663 39.17 14.34 1.00
CA ARG A 663 38.14 15.30 0.55
C ARG A 663 38.47 16.75 0.92
N ALA A 664 39.10 16.98 2.05
CA ALA A 664 39.62 18.31 2.43
C ALA A 664 40.68 18.81 1.45
N GLN A 665 41.58 17.93 0.97
CA GLN A 665 42.55 18.27 -0.07
C GLN A 665 41.85 18.64 -1.40
N ASP A 666 40.81 17.95 -1.79
CA ASP A 666 40.05 18.25 -3.01
C ASP A 666 39.40 19.66 -2.97
N THR A 667 39.02 20.15 -1.80
CA THR A 667 38.33 21.43 -1.62
C THR A 667 39.30 22.58 -1.23
N GLY A 668 40.51 22.27 -0.75
CA GLY A 668 41.45 23.24 -0.22
C GLY A 668 41.09 23.81 1.15
N ILE A 669 40.06 23.27 1.82
CA ILE A 669 39.65 23.68 3.18
C ILE A 669 40.28 22.71 4.18
N SER A 670 40.73 23.22 5.34
CA SER A 670 41.37 22.36 6.34
C SER A 670 40.43 21.34 6.94
N PRO A 671 40.88 20.13 7.29
CA PRO A 671 40.05 19.11 7.94
C PRO A 671 39.44 19.60 9.24
N GLU A 672 40.15 20.46 10.00
CA GLU A 672 39.68 21.02 11.26
C GLU A 672 38.44 21.91 11.05
N GLN A 673 38.38 22.68 9.95
CA GLN A 673 37.21 23.46 9.58
C GLN A 673 35.98 22.54 9.34
N TYR A 674 36.14 21.42 8.68
CA TYR A 674 35.07 20.43 8.51
C TYR A 674 34.66 19.74 9.82
N ILE A 675 35.57 19.55 10.75
CA ILE A 675 35.27 19.05 12.10
C ILE A 675 34.41 20.08 12.86
N LEU A 676 34.76 21.38 12.77
CA LEU A 676 33.93 22.44 13.37
C LEU A 676 32.56 22.54 12.70
N GLU A 677 32.50 22.40 11.38
CA GLU A 677 31.22 22.30 10.65
C GLU A 677 30.38 21.13 11.17
N ALA A 678 30.98 19.96 11.41
CA ALA A 678 30.32 18.82 11.96
C ALA A 678 29.74 19.08 13.36
N PHE A 679 30.45 19.77 14.23
CA PHE A 679 29.94 20.22 15.53
C PHE A 679 28.75 21.18 15.37
N MET A 680 28.87 22.15 14.46
CA MET A 680 27.80 23.12 14.22
C MET A 680 26.52 22.45 13.69
N LYS A 681 26.64 21.56 12.70
CA LYS A 681 25.50 20.80 12.17
C LYS A 681 24.89 19.87 13.24
N GLY A 682 25.74 19.20 14.02
CA GLY A 682 25.29 18.37 15.14
C GLY A 682 24.53 19.17 16.21
N LYS A 683 24.98 20.39 16.49
CA LYS A 683 24.28 21.35 17.38
C LYS A 683 22.90 21.69 16.81
N VAL A 684 22.81 22.03 15.54
CA VAL A 684 21.54 22.34 14.87
C VAL A 684 20.55 21.17 14.98
N TYR A 685 20.97 19.95 14.68
CA TYR A 685 20.11 18.77 14.82
C TYR A 685 19.68 18.52 16.27
N SER A 686 20.56 18.76 17.23
CA SER A 686 20.25 18.67 18.68
C SER A 686 19.22 19.72 19.11
N GLN A 687 19.37 20.96 18.66
CA GLN A 687 18.44 22.05 18.95
C GLN A 687 17.05 21.78 18.35
N ILE A 688 16.97 21.29 17.12
CA ILE A 688 15.71 20.85 16.50
C ILE A 688 15.05 19.75 17.33
N TYR A 689 15.81 18.73 17.73
CA TYR A 689 15.32 17.66 18.60
C TYR A 689 14.78 18.22 19.92
N LYS A 690 15.56 19.06 20.60
CA LYS A 690 15.18 19.68 21.88
C LYS A 690 13.92 20.54 21.74
N ALA A 691 13.85 21.41 20.74
CA ALA A 691 12.69 22.23 20.46
C ALA A 691 11.43 21.38 20.25
N SER A 692 11.55 20.25 19.54
CA SER A 692 10.41 19.33 19.32
C SER A 692 9.88 18.69 20.60
N ILE A 693 10.74 18.49 21.60
CA ILE A 693 10.34 17.96 22.93
C ILE A 693 9.71 19.05 23.78
N GLU A 694 10.34 20.23 23.83
CA GLU A 694 9.87 21.37 24.63
C GLU A 694 8.51 21.92 24.16
N THR A 695 8.26 21.87 22.87
CA THR A 695 7.00 22.34 22.27
C THR A 695 5.95 21.22 22.10
N GLU A 696 6.30 19.99 22.48
CA GLU A 696 5.50 18.77 22.24
C GLU A 696 5.08 18.58 20.77
N ASN A 697 5.84 19.21 19.81
CA ASN A 697 5.56 19.13 18.41
C ASN A 697 6.57 18.22 17.67
N PRO A 698 6.19 16.98 17.31
CA PRO A 698 7.07 16.06 16.58
C PRO A 698 7.37 16.49 15.14
N GLU A 699 6.56 17.36 14.53
CA GLU A 699 6.73 17.81 13.14
C GLU A 699 8.03 18.61 12.94
N LEU A 700 8.53 19.27 13.99
CA LEU A 700 9.82 19.95 13.94
C LEU A 700 10.99 19.01 13.58
N ARG A 701 10.87 17.71 13.85
CA ARG A 701 11.87 16.71 13.47
C ARG A 701 11.67 16.12 12.07
N GLU A 702 10.57 16.47 11.41
CA GLU A 702 10.25 15.98 10.08
C GLU A 702 11.01 16.75 8.99
N ILE A 703 11.04 16.18 7.79
CA ILE A 703 11.83 16.67 6.66
C ILE A 703 11.56 18.16 6.33
N GLY A 704 10.32 18.62 6.47
CA GLY A 704 9.93 20.01 6.14
C GLY A 704 10.72 21.04 6.94
N PHE A 705 10.66 20.97 8.26
CA PHE A 705 11.38 21.91 9.13
C PHE A 705 12.90 21.72 9.10
N VAL A 706 13.36 20.44 9.06
CA VAL A 706 14.81 20.17 8.96
C VAL A 706 15.42 20.78 7.70
N LEU A 707 14.72 20.74 6.55
CA LEU A 707 15.19 21.41 5.33
C LEU A 707 15.24 22.93 5.47
N LYS A 708 14.25 23.56 6.12
CA LYS A 708 14.24 25.00 6.40
C LYS A 708 15.44 25.40 7.27
N ALA A 709 15.66 24.65 8.37
CA ALA A 709 16.78 24.88 9.26
C ALA A 709 18.15 24.70 8.55
N ASN A 710 18.32 23.62 7.80
CA ASN A 710 19.54 23.36 7.02
C ASN A 710 19.77 24.43 5.93
N ALA A 711 18.70 24.92 5.30
CA ALA A 711 18.81 25.99 4.30
C ALA A 711 19.23 27.32 4.95
N ALA A 712 18.68 27.66 6.12
CA ALA A 712 19.07 28.84 6.88
C ALA A 712 20.53 28.74 7.32
N LEU A 713 20.97 27.61 7.88
CA LEU A 713 22.37 27.40 8.26
C LEU A 713 23.31 27.55 7.06
N ARG A 714 23.03 26.89 5.93
CA ARG A 714 23.85 27.01 4.71
C ARG A 714 23.92 28.43 4.19
N LYS A 715 22.83 29.20 4.29
CA LYS A 715 22.84 30.63 3.90
C LYS A 715 23.76 31.45 4.81
N LEU A 716 23.74 31.21 6.12
CA LEU A 716 24.63 31.85 7.08
C LEU A 716 26.07 31.46 6.86
N MET A 717 26.36 30.15 6.70
CA MET A 717 27.71 29.67 6.42
C MET A 717 28.30 30.36 5.19
N LYS A 718 27.55 30.43 4.10
CA LYS A 718 27.97 31.11 2.88
C LYS A 718 28.22 32.62 3.09
N ALA A 719 27.42 33.27 3.96
CA ALA A 719 27.60 34.71 4.26
C ALA A 719 28.82 34.97 5.14
N LYS A 720 29.27 33.99 5.93
CA LYS A 720 30.41 34.06 6.84
C LYS A 720 31.69 33.41 6.28
N GLU A 721 31.63 32.87 5.09
CA GLU A 721 32.77 32.25 4.40
C GLU A 721 33.75 33.33 3.96
N LYS A 722 35.02 33.20 4.34
CA LYS A 722 36.14 34.06 3.94
C LYS A 722 36.66 33.66 2.55
N GLU A 723 37.52 34.46 1.94
CA GLU A 723 38.13 34.19 0.62
C GLU A 723 38.92 32.85 0.58
N ASN A 724 39.49 32.44 1.72
CA ASN A 724 40.20 31.17 1.85
C ASN A 724 39.27 29.96 2.17
N GLY A 725 37.96 30.15 2.18
CA GLY A 725 36.97 29.08 2.48
C GLY A 725 36.77 28.76 3.97
N GLU A 726 37.47 29.48 4.86
CA GLU A 726 37.27 29.33 6.31
C GLU A 726 36.03 30.09 6.79
N ILE A 727 35.39 29.59 7.83
CA ILE A 727 34.19 30.18 8.45
C ILE A 727 34.54 30.63 9.87
N ASP A 728 34.13 31.85 10.25
CA ASP A 728 34.15 32.28 11.65
C ASP A 728 32.95 31.65 12.41
N TYR A 729 33.22 30.55 13.09
CA TYR A 729 32.17 29.83 13.84
C TYR A 729 31.67 30.61 15.06
N THR A 730 32.44 31.53 15.63
CA THR A 730 31.98 32.38 16.74
C THR A 730 30.88 33.33 16.29
N ASP A 731 31.07 33.95 15.14
CA ASP A 731 30.09 34.90 14.59
C ASP A 731 28.87 34.13 13.98
N LEU A 732 29.13 33.03 13.27
CA LEU A 732 28.10 32.14 12.75
C LEU A 732 27.13 31.64 13.85
N GLU A 733 27.68 31.19 14.96
CA GLU A 733 26.92 30.65 16.08
C GLU A 733 26.04 31.72 16.73
N LYS A 734 26.57 32.93 16.97
CA LYS A 734 25.77 34.03 17.53
C LYS A 734 24.58 34.38 16.63
N GLU A 735 24.80 34.44 15.34
CA GLU A 735 23.73 34.76 14.40
C GLU A 735 22.72 33.62 14.30
N TRP A 736 23.15 32.38 14.30
CA TRP A 736 22.27 31.20 14.36
C TRP A 736 21.37 31.17 15.61
N GLU A 737 21.91 31.43 16.80
CA GLU A 737 21.17 31.49 18.05
C GLU A 737 20.09 32.59 18.04
N SER A 738 20.26 33.64 17.25
CA SER A 738 19.25 34.69 17.08
C SER A 738 18.13 34.28 16.10
N ILE A 739 18.44 33.45 15.08
CA ILE A 739 17.53 33.09 14.00
C ILE A 739 16.72 31.84 14.36
N PHE A 740 17.33 30.83 14.95
CA PHE A 740 16.69 29.54 15.22
C PHE A 740 15.38 29.64 16.03
N PRO A 741 15.28 30.44 17.13
CA PRO A 741 14.01 30.57 17.85
C PRO A 741 12.88 31.18 17.00
N ASN A 742 13.22 32.04 16.04
CA ASN A 742 12.24 32.64 15.14
C ASN A 742 11.74 31.61 14.10
N LEU A 743 12.64 30.79 13.55
CA LEU A 743 12.25 29.68 12.66
C LEU A 743 11.27 28.71 13.36
N VAL A 744 11.53 28.36 14.62
CA VAL A 744 10.63 27.50 15.40
C VAL A 744 9.27 28.19 15.62
N LYS A 745 9.26 29.47 15.97
CA LYS A 745 8.01 30.22 16.17
C LYS A 745 7.17 30.35 14.90
N GLU A 746 7.82 30.53 13.76
CA GLU A 746 7.16 30.59 12.45
C GLU A 746 6.51 29.25 12.11
N GLU A 747 7.21 28.13 12.34
CA GLU A 747 6.66 26.78 12.08
C GLU A 747 5.48 26.46 12.98
N LEU A 748 5.53 26.85 14.27
CA LEU A 748 4.44 26.65 15.21
C LEU A 748 3.20 27.52 14.93
N ARG A 749 3.33 28.61 14.18
CA ARG A 749 2.22 29.49 13.76
C ARG A 749 1.61 29.06 12.44
N SER A 750 2.34 28.33 11.63
CA SER A 750 1.81 27.79 10.38
C SER A 750 0.96 26.57 10.69
N PRO A 751 -0.25 26.41 10.13
CA PRO A 751 -0.96 25.14 10.19
C PRO A 751 -0.04 24.06 9.66
N GLY A 752 0.05 22.94 10.37
CA GLY A 752 1.06 21.91 10.11
C GLY A 752 1.12 21.51 8.64
N THR A 753 2.31 21.25 8.14
CA THR A 753 2.54 20.90 6.72
C THR A 753 1.71 19.68 6.30
N SER A 754 1.33 18.82 7.25
CA SER A 754 0.41 17.71 7.07
C SER A 754 -1.02 18.17 6.79
N GLU A 755 -1.52 19.18 7.54
CA GLU A 755 -2.84 19.77 7.31
C GLU A 755 -2.88 20.62 6.02
N GLN A 756 -1.79 21.32 5.68
CA GLN A 756 -1.70 22.05 4.41
C GLN A 756 -1.62 21.10 3.20
N ILE A 757 -0.97 19.95 3.34
CA ILE A 757 -0.95 18.91 2.30
C ILE A 757 -2.32 18.22 2.20
N GLU A 758 -3.05 18.07 3.28
CA GLU A 758 -4.45 17.59 3.26
C GLU A 758 -5.40 18.65 2.71
N GLN A 759 -5.30 19.90 3.13
CA GLN A 759 -6.09 21.02 2.56
C GLN A 759 -5.76 21.29 1.09
N LEU A 760 -4.49 21.26 0.68
CA LEU A 760 -4.10 21.37 -0.73
C LEU A 760 -4.53 20.15 -1.57
N LYS A 761 -4.74 19.00 -0.96
CA LYS A 761 -5.36 17.84 -1.61
C LYS A 761 -6.87 18.02 -1.73
N GLU A 762 -7.53 18.58 -0.71
CA GLU A 762 -8.95 18.91 -0.75
C GLU A 762 -9.25 20.03 -1.74
N ASP A 763 -8.51 21.15 -1.69
CA ASP A 763 -8.71 22.30 -2.57
C ASP A 763 -8.40 22.00 -4.05
N LYS A 764 -7.30 21.30 -4.35
CA LYS A 764 -7.00 20.89 -5.73
C LYS A 764 -7.95 19.83 -6.25
N THR A 765 -8.42 18.93 -5.39
CA THR A 765 -9.38 17.90 -5.81
C THR A 765 -10.73 18.50 -6.12
N GLU A 766 -11.19 19.52 -5.38
CA GLU A 766 -12.44 20.24 -5.68
C GLU A 766 -12.35 21.09 -6.96
N GLU A 767 -11.24 21.80 -7.20
CA GLU A 767 -11.03 22.59 -8.42
C GLU A 767 -10.83 21.72 -9.68
N GLU A 768 -10.10 20.62 -9.57
CA GLU A 768 -9.90 19.67 -10.68
C GLU A 768 -11.17 18.85 -10.97
N ILE A 769 -11.93 18.46 -9.95
CA ILE A 769 -13.23 17.78 -10.12
C ILE A 769 -14.27 18.72 -10.70
N SER A 770 -14.31 19.99 -10.27
CA SER A 770 -15.21 20.99 -10.86
C SER A 770 -14.91 21.22 -12.34
N LYS A 771 -13.65 21.31 -12.75
CA LYS A 771 -13.24 21.42 -14.16
C LYS A 771 -13.58 20.18 -14.99
N VAL A 772 -13.38 18.99 -14.46
CA VAL A 772 -13.72 17.73 -15.15
C VAL A 772 -15.24 17.59 -15.32
N ILE A 773 -16.01 17.98 -14.30
CA ILE A 773 -17.49 17.96 -14.37
C ILE A 773 -18.01 19.02 -15.36
N GLU A 774 -17.39 20.19 -15.45
CA GLU A 774 -17.72 21.20 -16.47
C GLU A 774 -17.35 20.74 -17.88
N GLU A 775 -16.18 20.14 -18.08
CA GLU A 775 -15.76 19.59 -19.39
C GLU A 775 -16.62 18.39 -19.86
N GLU A 776 -17.12 17.55 -18.94
CA GLU A 776 -18.05 16.47 -19.29
C GLU A 776 -19.47 17.02 -19.60
N LYS A 777 -19.94 18.02 -18.87
CA LYS A 777 -21.23 18.70 -19.20
C LYS A 777 -21.17 19.43 -20.53
N GLU A 778 -20.06 20.05 -20.90
CA GLU A 778 -19.90 20.66 -22.21
C GLU A 778 -19.83 19.62 -23.36
N LYS A 779 -19.35 18.40 -23.10
CA LYS A 779 -19.37 17.29 -24.06
C LYS A 779 -20.75 16.64 -24.22
N GLU A 780 -21.57 16.63 -23.18
CA GLU A 780 -22.97 16.14 -23.27
C GLU A 780 -23.93 17.13 -23.91
N VAL A 781 -23.66 18.42 -23.87
CA VAL A 781 -24.47 19.46 -24.53
C VAL A 781 -24.09 19.67 -26.01
N GLY A 782 -23.00 19.10 -26.46
CA GLY A 782 -22.47 19.18 -27.84
C GLY A 782 -22.80 17.98 -28.74
N LEU A 783 -23.66 17.04 -28.29
CA LEU A 783 -24.29 15.95 -29.06
C LEU A 783 -25.84 16.19 -29.17
#